data_f910e15f12271a4b053eef532447ee51
#
_entry.id   f910e15f12271a4b053eef532447ee51
#
_cell.length_a   1.000
_cell.length_b   1.000
_cell.length_c   1.000
_cell.angle_alpha   90.00
_cell.angle_beta   90.00
_cell.angle_gamma   90.00
#
_symmetry.space_group_name_H-M   'P 1'
#
loop_
_entity.id
_entity.type
_entity.pdbx_description
1 polymer ?
#
loop_
_entity_poly.entity_id
_entity_poly.type
_entity_poly.pdbx_seq_one_letter_code
_entity_poly.pdbx_strand_id
1 'polypeptide(L)'
;MKKYLFLLFALSGLITQAQVRVDMTGFQKHDGATVVRQGTNLVVSWPATAKEKGKLVINLEKEKPLFNSIQLSQQGAFKEIAKALDPAFVLTVGKRDLISQNGWNIFFDKTNRLPHKSYAVALDKRSASVKTVGTRTIVRISEVQAATFKGDIEITVYNGSPLFNVAAVMATEVDSTAILYDAGLVTKVPVWKNIAWSDTENKLQRIPADLKEPNKAQTVKYRTIIGVSDQGSLAVFPAPHQYFYPLDEAFNLDFTWHGSGYRSLVPDFGIGIRQDLMGDRRWVPWVNAPPKTRQRLNFFCLLSTDDPGKTLDEVKKFTHNDKYPKVAGYKTMSSHFHNEFTMSVVLANKPIPEKPAFVDVFKNSGVDIVHLAEFHGPGHPKGPDSLRLRELKALFEQCKRLSTKDFLLLPGEEPNNFFGGHWLEFFPKPIYWIMSRKPEMPFMTQDPTYGKVYRIADKDDMLKLLQLENGLAWTAHARTKGSTGYPDKYKEEEFFKSDHFFGAAWKNIPADLSEPRLSRRVLDLMDDMANWGHKKHVIAESDIFTMEPENETYAHLNVNYLQLDKLPEFSQGWQPILDAMKQGKFFVTTGEVLFPAFSVNGKGAGEAVRLPADGKTDIVLDVDWTFPLTFAEIVSGDGKAVFRERIDLTKTLPFGKQKFTFNTNLKGKKWVRVEIWDAAVNGAFTQQVWLE
;
A
#
# COMPACT_ATOMS: atom_id res chain seq x y z
N MET A 1 -71.17 51.76 -28.28
CA MET A 1 -70.12 50.87 -28.81
C MET A 1 -68.82 51.15 -28.00
N LYS A 2 -68.55 50.33 -26.95
CA LYS A 2 -67.33 50.44 -26.14
C LYS A 2 -66.37 49.40 -26.63
N LYS A 3 -65.18 49.80 -27.14
CA LYS A 3 -64.07 48.93 -27.51
C LYS A 3 -63.26 48.61 -26.24
N TYR A 4 -63.17 47.33 -25.85
CA TYR A 4 -62.24 46.83 -24.85
C TYR A 4 -60.93 46.47 -25.55
N LEU A 5 -59.82 47.15 -25.12
CA LEU A 5 -58.46 46.82 -25.51
C LEU A 5 -57.88 45.83 -24.53
N PHE A 6 -57.63 44.57 -24.93
CA PHE A 6 -56.96 43.59 -24.12
C PHE A 6 -55.43 43.74 -24.29
N LEU A 7 -54.78 44.16 -23.21
CA LEU A 7 -53.30 44.21 -23.11
C LEU A 7 -52.82 42.82 -22.68
N LEU A 8 -52.21 42.03 -23.57
CA LEU A 8 -51.52 40.80 -23.22
C LEU A 8 -50.14 41.17 -22.64
N PHE A 9 -50.00 41.00 -21.34
CA PHE A 9 -48.65 40.99 -20.70
C PHE A 9 -48.02 39.62 -20.94
N ALA A 10 -47.04 39.56 -21.84
CA ALA A 10 -46.14 38.43 -21.96
C ALA A 10 -45.17 38.43 -20.78
N LEU A 11 -45.44 37.65 -19.75
CA LEU A 11 -44.45 37.33 -18.73
C LEU A 11 -43.40 36.41 -19.36
N SER A 12 -42.30 36.95 -19.85
CA SER A 12 -41.08 36.23 -20.10
C SER A 12 -40.47 35.85 -18.75
N GLY A 13 -40.77 34.64 -18.28
CA GLY A 13 -40.12 34.05 -17.12
C GLY A 13 -38.62 33.89 -17.43
N LEU A 14 -37.81 34.78 -16.95
CA LEU A 14 -36.37 34.59 -16.81
C LEU A 14 -36.16 33.44 -15.82
N ILE A 15 -35.97 32.21 -16.35
CA ILE A 15 -35.44 31.09 -15.56
C ILE A 15 -34.00 31.46 -15.23
N THR A 16 -33.80 32.17 -14.14
CA THR A 16 -32.48 32.36 -13.54
C THR A 16 -32.07 30.95 -13.02
N GLN A 17 -31.28 30.22 -13.78
CA GLN A 17 -30.61 29.06 -13.23
C GLN A 17 -29.84 29.50 -12.00
N ALA A 18 -30.23 28.97 -10.84
CA ALA A 18 -29.55 29.28 -9.59
C ALA A 18 -28.06 28.93 -9.70
N GLN A 19 -27.24 29.96 -9.67
CA GLN A 19 -25.79 29.80 -9.83
C GLN A 19 -25.26 28.94 -8.66
N VAL A 20 -24.51 27.88 -8.96
CA VAL A 20 -23.90 26.98 -7.95
C VAL A 20 -23.15 27.81 -6.90
N ARG A 21 -23.47 27.61 -5.64
CA ARG A 21 -22.80 28.27 -4.53
C ARG A 21 -21.35 27.78 -4.41
N VAL A 22 -20.40 28.71 -4.33
CA VAL A 22 -18.99 28.42 -4.13
C VAL A 22 -18.53 29.06 -2.82
N ASP A 23 -18.07 28.25 -1.88
CA ASP A 23 -17.44 28.70 -0.64
C ASP A 23 -15.92 28.69 -0.81
N MET A 24 -15.31 29.86 -0.74
CA MET A 24 -13.85 30.05 -0.82
C MET A 24 -13.24 30.54 0.50
N THR A 25 -13.98 30.55 1.59
CA THR A 25 -13.49 31.01 2.89
C THR A 25 -12.31 30.23 3.43
N GLY A 26 -12.23 28.95 3.10
CA GLY A 26 -11.10 28.08 3.44
C GLY A 26 -9.87 28.23 2.56
N PHE A 27 -9.95 28.98 1.46
CA PHE A 27 -8.83 29.16 0.54
C PHE A 27 -7.92 30.29 0.99
N GLN A 28 -6.65 29.99 1.16
CA GLN A 28 -5.59 30.97 1.38
C GLN A 28 -4.63 30.93 0.20
N LYS A 29 -4.37 32.07 -0.43
CA LYS A 29 -3.39 32.15 -1.51
C LYS A 29 -2.01 31.81 -0.95
N HIS A 30 -1.37 30.83 -1.53
CA HIS A 30 -0.08 30.34 -1.05
C HIS A 30 0.85 29.93 -2.22
N ASP A 31 2.11 30.19 -2.12
CA ASP A 31 3.20 29.71 -2.99
C ASP A 31 2.85 29.69 -4.49
N GLY A 32 2.17 30.70 -4.98
CA GLY A 32 1.78 30.84 -6.39
C GLY A 32 0.51 30.10 -6.82
N ALA A 33 -0.14 29.34 -5.93
CA ALA A 33 -1.45 28.77 -6.21
C ALA A 33 -2.54 29.85 -6.21
N THR A 34 -3.47 29.78 -7.15
CA THR A 34 -4.59 30.71 -7.28
C THR A 34 -5.89 29.98 -7.61
N VAL A 35 -6.98 30.47 -7.04
CA VAL A 35 -8.33 30.03 -7.40
C VAL A 35 -9.17 31.25 -7.72
N VAL A 36 -9.78 31.26 -8.89
CA VAL A 36 -10.60 32.38 -9.37
C VAL A 36 -11.91 31.84 -9.93
N ARG A 37 -13.03 32.46 -9.54
CA ARG A 37 -14.32 32.19 -10.16
C ARG A 37 -14.49 33.03 -11.42
N GLN A 38 -14.83 32.38 -12.54
CA GLN A 38 -15.11 33.03 -13.82
C GLN A 38 -16.46 32.51 -14.37
N GLY A 39 -17.53 33.22 -14.09
CA GLY A 39 -18.90 32.78 -14.44
C GLY A 39 -19.25 31.46 -13.70
N THR A 40 -19.51 30.41 -14.47
CA THR A 40 -19.79 29.05 -13.97
C THR A 40 -18.50 28.25 -13.72
N ASN A 41 -17.35 28.76 -14.13
CA ASN A 41 -16.07 28.06 -13.96
C ASN A 41 -15.35 28.47 -12.67
N LEU A 42 -14.68 27.49 -12.07
CA LEU A 42 -13.68 27.67 -11.04
C LEU A 42 -12.31 27.35 -11.66
N VAL A 43 -11.46 28.36 -11.78
CA VAL A 43 -10.12 28.24 -12.36
C VAL A 43 -9.11 28.06 -11.24
N VAL A 44 -8.51 26.89 -11.15
CA VAL A 44 -7.45 26.52 -10.20
C VAL A 44 -6.12 26.49 -10.94
N SER A 45 -5.14 27.25 -10.49
CA SER A 45 -3.78 27.22 -11.05
C SER A 45 -2.76 27.06 -9.93
N TRP A 46 -1.74 26.22 -10.17
CA TRP A 46 -0.70 25.93 -9.19
C TRP A 46 0.68 25.79 -9.83
N PRO A 47 1.78 26.06 -9.11
CA PRO A 47 3.13 25.75 -9.58
C PRO A 47 3.31 24.24 -9.75
N ALA A 48 3.44 23.76 -10.97
CA ALA A 48 3.70 22.36 -11.28
C ALA A 48 5.19 22.01 -11.16
N THR A 49 6.05 22.93 -11.60
CA THR A 49 7.49 22.89 -11.41
C THR A 49 8.01 24.31 -11.16
N ALA A 50 9.31 24.49 -11.02
CA ALA A 50 9.91 25.84 -10.93
C ALA A 50 9.61 26.71 -12.16
N LYS A 51 9.31 26.12 -13.33
CA LYS A 51 9.10 26.81 -14.61
C LYS A 51 7.71 26.65 -15.19
N GLU A 52 6.91 25.73 -14.69
CA GLU A 52 5.62 25.35 -15.25
C GLU A 52 4.49 25.54 -14.23
N LYS A 53 3.30 25.81 -14.75
CA LYS A 53 2.07 25.93 -13.96
C LYS A 53 1.03 24.96 -14.51
N GLY A 54 0.39 24.20 -13.61
CA GLY A 54 -0.82 23.48 -13.92
C GLY A 54 -2.04 24.40 -13.83
N LYS A 55 -3.08 24.11 -14.61
CA LYS A 55 -4.36 24.81 -14.55
C LYS A 55 -5.52 23.85 -14.82
N LEU A 56 -6.50 23.84 -13.92
CA LEU A 56 -7.79 23.17 -14.10
C LEU A 56 -8.88 24.23 -14.24
N VAL A 57 -9.70 24.13 -15.28
CA VAL A 57 -10.93 24.91 -15.47
C VAL A 57 -12.09 23.99 -15.13
N ILE A 58 -12.61 24.09 -13.93
CA ILE A 58 -13.68 23.26 -13.37
C ILE A 58 -15.02 23.93 -13.65
N ASN A 59 -15.89 23.29 -14.44
CA ASN A 59 -17.21 23.83 -14.75
C ASN A 59 -18.25 23.31 -13.77
N LEU A 60 -18.94 24.23 -13.12
CA LEU A 60 -19.97 23.94 -12.12
C LEU A 60 -21.38 23.88 -12.71
N GLU A 61 -21.56 24.11 -14.01
CA GLU A 61 -22.83 23.94 -14.68
C GLU A 61 -23.21 22.45 -14.77
N LYS A 62 -24.46 22.12 -14.43
CA LYS A 62 -24.90 20.74 -14.21
C LYS A 62 -24.66 19.82 -15.41
N GLU A 63 -25.04 20.25 -16.61
CA GLU A 63 -25.04 19.44 -17.83
C GLU A 63 -23.72 19.52 -18.63
N LYS A 64 -22.72 20.25 -18.12
CA LYS A 64 -21.42 20.39 -18.77
C LYS A 64 -20.38 19.45 -18.14
N PRO A 65 -19.37 19.01 -18.87
CA PRO A 65 -18.25 18.27 -18.29
C PRO A 65 -17.61 19.02 -17.13
N LEU A 66 -17.19 18.29 -16.08
CA LEU A 66 -16.59 18.89 -14.90
C LEU A 66 -15.26 19.58 -15.21
N PHE A 67 -14.38 18.92 -15.95
CA PHE A 67 -13.13 19.50 -16.43
C PHE A 67 -13.36 20.12 -17.80
N ASN A 68 -13.70 21.42 -17.84
CA ASN A 68 -13.85 22.14 -19.09
C ASN A 68 -12.51 22.20 -19.85
N SER A 69 -11.39 22.39 -19.13
CA SER A 69 -10.04 22.36 -19.68
C SER A 69 -9.03 21.95 -18.62
N ILE A 70 -8.03 21.18 -19.01
CA ILE A 70 -6.88 20.75 -18.21
C ILE A 70 -5.62 21.18 -18.96
N GLN A 71 -4.79 22.02 -18.34
CA GLN A 71 -3.69 22.70 -19.01
C GLN A 71 -2.39 22.59 -18.22
N LEU A 72 -1.27 22.57 -18.94
CA LEU A 72 0.07 22.72 -18.39
C LEU A 72 0.81 23.81 -19.16
N SER A 73 1.47 24.75 -18.46
CA SER A 73 2.24 25.78 -19.14
C SER A 73 3.60 25.24 -19.59
N GLN A 74 4.01 25.67 -20.77
CA GLN A 74 5.36 25.44 -21.28
C GLN A 74 5.90 26.79 -21.77
N GLN A 75 7.07 27.19 -21.30
CA GLN A 75 7.68 28.49 -21.63
C GLN A 75 6.73 29.70 -21.42
N GLY A 76 5.92 29.63 -20.36
CA GLY A 76 4.95 30.66 -20.00
C GLY A 76 3.59 30.59 -20.72
N ALA A 77 3.45 29.86 -21.80
CA ALA A 77 2.17 29.66 -22.49
C ALA A 77 1.48 28.38 -22.02
N PHE A 78 0.16 28.45 -21.79
CA PHE A 78 -0.64 27.28 -21.45
C PHE A 78 -0.99 26.44 -22.67
N LYS A 79 -0.71 25.15 -22.62
CA LYS A 79 -1.13 24.13 -23.57
C LYS A 79 -2.31 23.38 -23.00
N GLU A 80 -3.37 23.19 -23.78
CA GLU A 80 -4.53 22.39 -23.40
C GLU A 80 -4.24 20.90 -23.62
N ILE A 81 -3.93 20.20 -22.54
CA ILE A 81 -3.61 18.76 -22.58
C ILE A 81 -4.87 17.93 -22.77
N ALA A 82 -5.97 18.35 -22.14
CA ALA A 82 -7.27 17.69 -22.27
C ALA A 82 -8.39 18.69 -22.01
N LYS A 83 -9.61 18.36 -22.49
CA LYS A 83 -10.81 19.17 -22.27
C LYS A 83 -12.06 18.30 -22.21
N ALA A 84 -13.16 18.88 -21.76
CA ALA A 84 -14.47 18.25 -21.75
C ALA A 84 -14.46 16.83 -21.14
N LEU A 85 -13.80 16.69 -19.96
CA LEU A 85 -13.70 15.45 -19.22
C LEU A 85 -14.58 15.44 -17.98
N ASP A 86 -15.17 14.30 -17.69
CA ASP A 86 -15.80 14.01 -16.39
C ASP A 86 -15.03 12.93 -15.65
N PRO A 87 -14.90 13.02 -14.32
CA PRO A 87 -14.45 11.89 -13.52
C PRO A 87 -15.56 10.83 -13.49
N ALA A 88 -15.18 9.59 -13.77
CA ALA A 88 -16.08 8.45 -13.69
C ALA A 88 -15.63 7.52 -12.58
N PHE A 89 -16.58 7.06 -11.75
CA PHE A 89 -16.37 6.06 -10.72
C PHE A 89 -17.44 4.99 -10.86
N VAL A 90 -17.03 3.74 -10.71
CA VAL A 90 -17.93 2.60 -10.55
C VAL A 90 -17.68 2.00 -9.18
N LEU A 91 -18.69 2.07 -8.31
CA LEU A 91 -18.66 1.49 -6.98
C LEU A 91 -19.33 0.11 -7.02
N THR A 92 -18.60 -0.94 -6.69
CA THR A 92 -19.15 -2.28 -6.52
C THR A 92 -19.37 -2.56 -5.04
N VAL A 93 -20.59 -2.91 -4.66
CA VAL A 93 -21.01 -3.12 -3.28
C VAL A 93 -21.37 -4.58 -3.07
N GLY A 94 -20.77 -5.20 -2.09
CA GLY A 94 -21.04 -6.55 -1.61
C GLY A 94 -21.31 -6.57 -0.11
N LYS A 95 -21.55 -7.75 0.42
CA LYS A 95 -21.75 -7.97 1.86
C LYS A 95 -20.55 -8.65 2.49
N ARG A 96 -20.20 -8.21 3.69
CA ARG A 96 -19.19 -8.83 4.55
C ARG A 96 -19.64 -8.73 6.00
N ASP A 97 -19.87 -9.87 6.63
CA ASP A 97 -20.18 -9.90 8.06
C ASP A 97 -18.90 -9.64 8.88
N LEU A 98 -18.84 -8.45 9.45
CA LEU A 98 -17.70 -8.01 10.26
C LEU A 98 -17.81 -8.44 11.73
N ILE A 99 -19.03 -8.72 12.20
CA ILE A 99 -19.32 -8.94 13.63
C ILE A 99 -19.02 -10.37 14.03
N SER A 100 -19.47 -11.36 13.24
CA SER A 100 -19.27 -12.79 13.53
C SER A 100 -17.81 -13.22 13.60
N GLN A 101 -16.89 -12.35 13.15
CA GLN A 101 -15.48 -12.65 12.99
C GLN A 101 -14.57 -11.65 13.69
N ASN A 102 -15.03 -11.07 14.79
CA ASN A 102 -14.34 -10.00 15.51
C ASN A 102 -14.01 -8.79 14.62
N GLY A 103 -14.86 -8.53 13.66
CA GLY A 103 -14.70 -7.43 12.72
C GLY A 103 -13.63 -7.64 11.63
N TRP A 104 -13.11 -8.90 11.43
CA TRP A 104 -11.88 -8.97 10.70
C TRP A 104 -11.58 -10.27 9.98
N ASN A 105 -12.36 -10.68 9.09
CA ASN A 105 -11.96 -11.56 8.01
C ASN A 105 -11.75 -10.74 6.74
N ILE A 106 -10.69 -9.97 6.71
CA ILE A 106 -10.37 -9.19 5.52
C ILE A 106 -9.61 -10.07 4.53
N PHE A 107 -8.75 -10.93 5.03
CA PHE A 107 -7.87 -11.78 4.25
C PHE A 107 -8.57 -13.08 3.87
N PHE A 108 -8.54 -13.48 2.61
CA PHE A 108 -9.24 -14.64 2.04
C PHE A 108 -10.76 -14.64 2.17
N ASP A 109 -11.36 -13.50 2.43
CA ASP A 109 -12.80 -13.47 2.53
C ASP A 109 -13.46 -13.45 1.15
N LYS A 110 -14.30 -14.43 0.91
CA LYS A 110 -14.97 -14.64 -0.38
C LYS A 110 -16.19 -13.72 -0.54
N THR A 111 -15.97 -12.42 -0.55
CA THR A 111 -17.05 -11.44 -0.72
C THR A 111 -17.46 -11.24 -2.18
N ASN A 112 -16.73 -11.80 -3.14
CA ASN A 112 -17.20 -11.92 -4.52
C ASN A 112 -18.39 -12.87 -4.68
N ARG A 113 -18.83 -13.55 -3.60
CA ARG A 113 -20.07 -14.29 -3.60
C ARG A 113 -21.24 -13.36 -3.82
N LEU A 114 -22.10 -13.74 -4.73
CA LEU A 114 -23.38 -13.06 -4.93
C LEU A 114 -24.22 -13.02 -3.62
N PRO A 115 -24.94 -11.92 -3.36
CA PRO A 115 -25.11 -10.81 -4.29
C PRO A 115 -24.09 -9.69 -4.07
N HIS A 116 -23.40 -9.27 -5.14
CA HIS A 116 -22.77 -7.95 -5.23
C HIS A 116 -23.30 -7.22 -6.46
N LYS A 117 -23.25 -5.90 -6.46
CA LYS A 117 -23.73 -5.08 -7.57
C LYS A 117 -22.87 -3.85 -7.77
N SER A 118 -22.62 -3.53 -9.05
CA SER A 118 -21.91 -2.33 -9.44
C SER A 118 -22.85 -1.19 -9.77
N TYR A 119 -22.45 0.03 -9.45
CA TYR A 119 -23.22 1.25 -9.65
C TYR A 119 -22.29 2.34 -10.20
N ALA A 120 -22.74 3.07 -11.21
CA ALA A 120 -22.08 4.31 -11.57
C ALA A 120 -22.30 5.35 -10.46
N VAL A 121 -21.25 6.09 -10.12
CA VAL A 121 -21.37 7.22 -9.17
C VAL A 121 -21.89 8.43 -9.93
N ALA A 122 -23.10 8.88 -9.56
CA ALA A 122 -23.71 10.08 -10.14
C ALA A 122 -23.18 11.34 -9.44
N LEU A 123 -22.81 12.35 -10.19
CA LEU A 123 -22.40 13.67 -9.71
C LEU A 123 -23.51 14.69 -9.95
N ASP A 124 -24.00 15.32 -8.87
CA ASP A 124 -24.91 16.48 -8.92
C ASP A 124 -24.16 17.72 -8.36
N LYS A 125 -23.83 18.67 -9.23
CA LYS A 125 -23.03 19.86 -8.90
C LYS A 125 -23.86 20.91 -8.16
N ARG A 126 -24.20 20.66 -6.88
CA ARG A 126 -25.06 21.52 -6.06
C ARG A 126 -24.29 22.67 -5.40
N SER A 127 -23.08 22.39 -4.96
CA SER A 127 -22.22 23.39 -4.33
C SER A 127 -20.75 23.03 -4.53
N ALA A 128 -19.88 24.01 -4.36
CA ALA A 128 -18.45 23.78 -4.33
C ALA A 128 -17.81 24.51 -3.13
N SER A 129 -16.72 23.97 -2.61
CA SER A 129 -15.89 24.66 -1.63
C SER A 129 -14.42 24.50 -1.96
N VAL A 130 -13.61 25.48 -1.57
CA VAL A 130 -12.17 25.46 -1.79
C VAL A 130 -11.46 25.69 -0.47
N LYS A 131 -10.45 24.88 -0.19
CA LYS A 131 -9.59 25.08 0.98
C LYS A 131 -8.13 24.85 0.64
N THR A 132 -7.28 25.50 1.39
CA THR A 132 -5.83 25.28 1.41
C THR A 132 -5.49 24.33 2.57
N VAL A 133 -4.64 23.35 2.30
CA VAL A 133 -4.05 22.47 3.32
C VAL A 133 -2.56 22.33 3.04
N GLY A 134 -1.74 23.04 3.81
CA GLY A 134 -0.30 23.13 3.54
C GLY A 134 -0.02 23.73 2.15
N THR A 135 0.67 22.99 1.30
CA THR A 135 0.95 23.37 -0.10
C THR A 135 -0.08 22.85 -1.10
N ARG A 136 -1.23 22.36 -0.64
CA ARG A 136 -2.27 21.74 -1.47
C ARG A 136 -3.48 22.65 -1.58
N THR A 137 -4.10 22.68 -2.75
CA THR A 137 -5.43 23.27 -2.92
C THR A 137 -6.43 22.14 -3.16
N ILE A 138 -7.48 22.10 -2.35
CA ILE A 138 -8.54 21.08 -2.42
C ILE A 138 -9.84 21.76 -2.83
N VAL A 139 -10.40 21.32 -3.95
CA VAL A 139 -11.74 21.68 -4.41
C VAL A 139 -12.67 20.52 -4.11
N ARG A 140 -13.75 20.78 -3.36
CA ARG A 140 -14.82 19.82 -3.08
C ARG A 140 -16.08 20.23 -3.82
N ILE A 141 -16.72 19.28 -4.48
CA ILE A 141 -17.96 19.49 -5.24
C ILE A 141 -19.00 18.49 -4.76
N SER A 142 -20.10 19.01 -4.27
CA SER A 142 -21.25 18.22 -3.80
C SER A 142 -22.32 18.17 -4.88
N GLU A 143 -23.03 17.09 -4.99
CA GLU A 143 -23.13 15.85 -4.23
C GLU A 143 -22.81 14.67 -5.15
N VAL A 144 -22.25 13.57 -4.63
CA VAL A 144 -22.17 12.31 -5.36
C VAL A 144 -23.00 11.24 -4.65
N GLN A 145 -23.56 10.33 -5.44
CA GLN A 145 -24.36 9.21 -4.93
C GLN A 145 -24.15 7.94 -5.75
N ALA A 146 -24.06 6.80 -5.07
CA ALA A 146 -24.13 5.47 -5.65
C ALA A 146 -24.72 4.48 -4.64
N ALA A 147 -25.77 3.75 -5.00
CA ALA A 147 -26.50 2.88 -4.07
C ALA A 147 -26.87 3.63 -2.77
N THR A 148 -26.41 3.13 -1.62
CA THR A 148 -26.59 3.75 -0.30
C THR A 148 -25.49 4.74 0.10
N PHE A 149 -24.48 4.91 -0.75
CA PHE A 149 -23.36 5.80 -0.50
C PHE A 149 -23.65 7.21 -0.99
N LYS A 150 -23.28 8.20 -0.18
CA LYS A 150 -23.35 9.63 -0.51
C LYS A 150 -22.05 10.33 -0.11
N GLY A 151 -21.74 11.41 -0.82
CA GLY A 151 -20.53 12.17 -0.52
C GLY A 151 -20.23 13.27 -1.52
N ASP A 152 -18.95 13.52 -1.77
CA ASP A 152 -18.46 14.63 -2.58
C ASP A 152 -17.34 14.15 -3.53
N ILE A 153 -17.14 14.86 -4.66
CA ILE A 153 -15.88 14.80 -5.40
C ILE A 153 -14.88 15.74 -4.75
N GLU A 154 -13.67 15.24 -4.49
CA GLU A 154 -12.53 16.07 -4.08
C GLU A 154 -11.45 16.04 -5.17
N ILE A 155 -11.01 17.24 -5.59
CA ILE A 155 -9.89 17.43 -6.53
C ILE A 155 -8.78 18.12 -5.74
N THR A 156 -7.62 17.48 -5.65
CA THR A 156 -6.47 18.02 -4.93
C THR A 156 -5.34 18.27 -5.90
N VAL A 157 -4.85 19.49 -5.99
CA VAL A 157 -3.62 19.84 -6.73
C VAL A 157 -2.47 20.01 -5.75
N TYR A 158 -1.26 19.63 -6.18
CA TYR A 158 -0.06 19.60 -5.36
C TYR A 158 0.99 20.57 -5.92
N ASN A 159 1.35 21.60 -5.16
CA ASN A 159 2.44 22.47 -5.56
C ASN A 159 3.74 21.67 -5.73
N GLY A 160 4.56 22.08 -6.71
CA GLY A 160 5.83 21.42 -7.02
C GLY A 160 5.74 20.19 -7.94
N SER A 161 4.53 19.82 -8.38
CA SER A 161 4.32 18.72 -9.33
C SER A 161 3.14 19.01 -10.27
N PRO A 162 3.16 18.54 -11.51
CA PRO A 162 1.99 18.51 -12.40
C PRO A 162 0.95 17.44 -11.98
N LEU A 163 1.11 16.87 -10.79
CA LEU A 163 0.24 15.88 -10.17
C LEU A 163 -1.05 16.52 -9.63
N PHE A 164 -2.17 15.86 -9.85
CA PHE A 164 -3.41 16.10 -9.10
C PHE A 164 -4.12 14.79 -8.79
N ASN A 165 -4.96 14.79 -7.77
CA ASN A 165 -5.75 13.64 -7.35
C ASN A 165 -7.23 13.95 -7.51
N VAL A 166 -8.01 12.98 -7.95
CA VAL A 166 -9.47 13.03 -8.02
C VAL A 166 -10.03 11.89 -7.19
N ALA A 167 -10.93 12.21 -6.27
CA ALA A 167 -11.53 11.23 -5.37
C ALA A 167 -13.05 11.41 -5.23
N ALA A 168 -13.80 10.32 -5.26
CA ALA A 168 -15.16 10.29 -4.71
C ALA A 168 -15.04 9.87 -3.23
N VAL A 169 -15.34 10.81 -2.32
CA VAL A 169 -15.25 10.59 -0.87
C VAL A 169 -16.66 10.37 -0.33
N MET A 170 -17.01 9.11 -0.07
CA MET A 170 -18.39 8.67 0.16
C MET A 170 -18.53 7.87 1.43
N ALA A 171 -19.69 7.93 2.06
CA ALA A 171 -20.04 7.14 3.23
C ALA A 171 -21.43 6.50 3.07
N THR A 172 -21.69 5.42 3.80
CA THR A 172 -22.98 4.75 3.93
C THR A 172 -23.37 4.63 5.40
N GLU A 173 -24.66 4.51 5.67
CA GLU A 173 -25.20 4.15 7.01
C GLU A 173 -25.39 2.63 7.15
N VAL A 174 -25.23 1.87 6.07
CA VAL A 174 -25.46 0.42 6.04
C VAL A 174 -24.25 -0.32 6.59
N ASP A 175 -24.48 -1.20 7.55
CA ASP A 175 -23.46 -2.07 8.13
C ASP A 175 -23.14 -3.28 7.23
N SER A 176 -22.09 -4.00 7.58
CA SER A 176 -21.65 -5.25 6.92
C SER A 176 -21.44 -5.09 5.40
N THR A 177 -20.89 -3.95 5.00
CA THR A 177 -20.67 -3.59 3.61
C THR A 177 -19.19 -3.74 3.24
N ALA A 178 -18.95 -4.39 2.11
CA ALA A 178 -17.63 -4.44 1.47
C ALA A 178 -17.72 -3.79 0.09
N ILE A 179 -16.64 -3.15 -0.35
CA ILE A 179 -16.58 -2.41 -1.61
C ILE A 179 -15.33 -2.71 -2.42
N LEU A 180 -15.49 -2.54 -3.74
CA LEU A 180 -14.43 -2.32 -4.71
C LEU A 180 -14.78 -1.08 -5.52
N TYR A 181 -13.82 -0.47 -6.17
CA TYR A 181 -14.09 0.62 -7.10
C TYR A 181 -13.18 0.60 -8.32
N ASP A 182 -13.73 1.11 -9.41
CA ASP A 182 -12.98 1.49 -10.59
C ASP A 182 -13.13 2.99 -10.79
N ALA A 183 -12.15 3.63 -11.40
CA ALA A 183 -12.18 5.08 -11.59
C ALA A 183 -11.46 5.49 -12.88
N GLY A 184 -11.77 6.69 -13.38
CA GLY A 184 -11.09 7.22 -14.55
C GLY A 184 -11.65 8.56 -15.00
N LEU A 185 -11.31 8.92 -16.22
CA LEU A 185 -11.76 10.13 -16.91
C LEU A 185 -12.48 9.75 -18.19
N VAL A 186 -13.64 10.32 -18.44
CA VAL A 186 -14.49 10.04 -19.60
C VAL A 186 -14.83 11.30 -20.40
N THR A 187 -15.15 11.11 -21.67
CA THR A 187 -15.49 12.20 -22.60
C THR A 187 -16.48 11.78 -23.65
N LYS A 188 -17.31 12.74 -24.10
CA LYS A 188 -18.24 12.59 -25.25
C LYS A 188 -17.67 13.09 -26.57
N VAL A 189 -16.49 13.70 -26.52
CA VAL A 189 -15.85 14.33 -27.67
C VAL A 189 -14.45 13.79 -27.89
N PRO A 190 -13.91 13.81 -29.11
CA PRO A 190 -12.55 13.35 -29.37
C PRO A 190 -11.53 14.32 -28.73
N VAL A 191 -10.94 13.89 -27.62
CA VAL A 191 -9.94 14.64 -26.84
C VAL A 191 -8.55 14.09 -27.09
N TRP A 192 -8.43 12.76 -27.08
CA TRP A 192 -7.15 12.08 -27.27
C TRP A 192 -7.01 11.57 -28.71
N LYS A 193 -5.81 11.66 -29.26
CA LYS A 193 -5.43 11.00 -30.51
C LYS A 193 -5.09 9.53 -30.31
N ASN A 194 -4.43 9.24 -29.19
CA ASN A 194 -3.99 7.90 -28.87
C ASN A 194 -4.16 7.61 -27.38
N ILE A 195 -4.23 6.33 -27.06
CA ILE A 195 -4.10 5.79 -25.73
C ILE A 195 -2.78 5.00 -25.68
N ALA A 196 -2.01 5.14 -24.59
CA ALA A 196 -0.72 4.48 -24.41
C ALA A 196 -0.58 3.86 -23.03
N TRP A 197 0.20 2.77 -22.94
CA TRP A 197 0.57 2.07 -21.70
C TRP A 197 1.83 1.26 -21.91
N SER A 198 2.50 0.84 -20.83
CA SER A 198 3.56 -0.17 -20.90
C SER A 198 2.97 -1.55 -20.71
N ASP A 199 3.22 -2.48 -21.62
CA ASP A 199 2.85 -3.88 -21.48
C ASP A 199 3.79 -4.63 -20.50
N THR A 200 3.52 -5.92 -20.28
CA THR A 200 4.30 -6.76 -19.36
C THR A 200 5.73 -7.02 -19.80
N GLU A 201 6.03 -6.85 -21.09
CA GLU A 201 7.39 -6.90 -21.64
C GLU A 201 8.12 -5.55 -21.52
N ASN A 202 7.53 -4.59 -20.82
CA ASN A 202 8.04 -3.22 -20.67
C ASN A 202 8.15 -2.45 -22.01
N LYS A 203 7.30 -2.80 -22.99
CA LYS A 203 7.20 -2.08 -24.27
C LYS A 203 6.06 -1.07 -24.19
N LEU A 204 6.33 0.15 -24.64
CA LEU A 204 5.30 1.18 -24.75
C LEU A 204 4.36 0.86 -25.92
N GLN A 205 3.13 0.51 -25.60
CA GLN A 205 2.04 0.33 -26.55
C GLN A 205 1.35 1.66 -26.83
N ARG A 206 0.86 1.84 -28.04
CA ARG A 206 0.13 3.04 -28.46
C ARG A 206 -0.90 2.67 -29.51
N ILE A 207 -2.15 3.02 -29.25
CA ILE A 207 -3.26 2.79 -30.19
C ILE A 207 -4.01 4.09 -30.46
N PRO A 208 -4.66 4.27 -31.63
CA PRO A 208 -5.57 5.38 -31.86
C PRO A 208 -6.73 5.36 -30.84
N ALA A 209 -7.17 6.54 -30.40
CA ALA A 209 -8.37 6.68 -29.59
C ALA A 209 -9.59 6.79 -30.50
N ASP A 210 -10.48 5.82 -30.43
CA ASP A 210 -11.74 5.81 -31.13
C ASP A 210 -12.92 5.79 -30.17
N LEU A 211 -13.76 6.83 -30.21
CA LEU A 211 -14.95 6.95 -29.34
C LEU A 211 -15.95 5.79 -29.50
N LYS A 212 -15.88 5.06 -30.61
CA LYS A 212 -16.73 3.89 -30.85
C LYS A 212 -16.12 2.58 -30.37
N GLU A 213 -14.87 2.58 -29.98
CA GLU A 213 -14.18 1.41 -29.45
C GLU A 213 -14.89 0.93 -28.18
N PRO A 214 -15.37 -0.31 -28.11
CA PRO A 214 -15.90 -0.87 -26.87
C PRO A 214 -14.80 -0.93 -25.81
N ASN A 215 -15.21 -0.86 -24.53
CA ASN A 215 -14.24 -0.92 -23.45
C ASN A 215 -13.42 -2.21 -23.46
N LYS A 216 -12.14 -2.08 -23.12
CA LYS A 216 -11.19 -3.17 -22.98
C LYS A 216 -10.40 -2.98 -21.67
N ALA A 217 -10.18 -4.08 -20.95
CA ALA A 217 -9.14 -4.15 -19.93
C ALA A 217 -7.78 -4.18 -20.62
N GLN A 218 -6.78 -3.54 -19.99
CA GLN A 218 -5.41 -3.57 -20.48
C GLN A 218 -4.50 -4.17 -19.41
N THR A 219 -3.74 -5.17 -19.81
CA THR A 219 -2.66 -5.73 -19.06
C THR A 219 -1.47 -4.77 -19.08
N VAL A 220 -1.07 -4.26 -17.92
CA VAL A 220 -0.08 -3.18 -17.81
C VAL A 220 1.02 -3.51 -16.81
N LYS A 221 2.23 -3.04 -17.10
CA LYS A 221 3.38 -3.23 -16.19
C LYS A 221 3.39 -2.24 -15.03
N TYR A 222 3.06 -0.97 -15.25
CA TYR A 222 3.24 0.11 -14.26
C TYR A 222 1.91 0.73 -13.79
N ARG A 223 0.82 -0.03 -13.80
CA ARG A 223 -0.50 0.42 -13.28
C ARG A 223 -1.01 1.73 -13.90
N THR A 224 -0.53 2.11 -15.08
CA THR A 224 -0.72 3.44 -15.67
C THR A 224 -1.29 3.33 -17.06
N ILE A 225 -2.31 4.18 -17.36
CA ILE A 225 -2.83 4.40 -18.70
C ILE A 225 -2.75 5.89 -19.05
N ILE A 226 -2.46 6.20 -20.31
CA ILE A 226 -2.12 7.57 -20.75
C ILE A 226 -2.97 7.96 -21.94
N GLY A 227 -3.74 9.05 -21.81
CA GLY A 227 -4.38 9.73 -22.90
C GLY A 227 -3.42 10.74 -23.55
N VAL A 228 -3.23 10.65 -24.86
CA VAL A 228 -2.28 11.46 -25.63
C VAL A 228 -3.03 12.39 -26.59
N SER A 229 -2.85 13.70 -26.44
CA SER A 229 -3.38 14.75 -27.32
C SER A 229 -2.29 15.37 -28.20
N ASP A 230 -2.64 16.38 -29.00
CA ASP A 230 -1.67 17.16 -29.79
C ASP A 230 -0.72 18.00 -28.94
N GLN A 231 -1.13 18.33 -27.72
CA GLN A 231 -0.43 19.29 -26.87
C GLN A 231 0.31 18.64 -25.69
N GLY A 232 0.17 17.30 -25.54
CA GLY A 232 0.81 16.56 -24.47
C GLY A 232 0.02 15.32 -24.04
N SER A 233 0.28 14.87 -22.82
CA SER A 233 -0.20 13.60 -22.29
C SER A 233 -0.79 13.78 -20.88
N LEU A 234 -1.80 12.98 -20.58
CA LEU A 234 -2.43 12.88 -19.26
C LEU A 234 -2.36 11.42 -18.80
N ALA A 235 -1.55 11.12 -17.80
CA ALA A 235 -1.49 9.79 -17.19
C ALA A 235 -2.55 9.66 -16.10
N VAL A 236 -3.16 8.47 -16.01
CA VAL A 236 -4.10 8.06 -14.94
C VAL A 236 -3.53 6.82 -14.28
N PHE A 237 -3.40 6.83 -12.94
CA PHE A 237 -2.83 5.74 -12.15
C PHE A 237 -3.36 5.74 -10.71
N PRO A 238 -3.35 4.58 -9.99
CA PRO A 238 -3.81 4.49 -8.61
C PRO A 238 -2.73 4.86 -7.60
N ALA A 239 -3.13 5.03 -6.34
CA ALA A 239 -2.23 4.93 -5.19
C ALA A 239 -1.69 3.49 -5.11
N PRO A 240 -0.36 3.26 -5.19
CA PRO A 240 0.17 1.93 -5.45
C PRO A 240 -0.22 0.89 -4.38
N HIS A 241 -0.05 1.18 -3.11
CA HIS A 241 -0.30 0.21 -2.04
C HIS A 241 -1.71 0.31 -1.42
N GLN A 242 -2.45 1.38 -1.62
CA GLN A 242 -3.82 1.50 -1.14
C GLN A 242 -4.83 0.84 -2.08
N TYR A 243 -4.62 0.96 -3.39
CA TYR A 243 -5.52 0.41 -4.40
C TYR A 243 -5.37 -1.09 -4.56
N PHE A 244 -4.13 -1.59 -4.56
CA PHE A 244 -3.84 -3.00 -4.69
C PHE A 244 -3.81 -3.65 -3.32
N TYR A 245 -4.82 -4.45 -3.06
CA TYR A 245 -4.82 -5.33 -1.91
C TYR A 245 -3.70 -6.37 -2.07
N PRO A 246 -2.81 -6.57 -1.09
CA PRO A 246 -1.73 -7.53 -1.20
C PRO A 246 -2.28 -8.95 -1.18
N LEU A 247 -2.36 -9.54 -2.35
CA LEU A 247 -2.82 -10.90 -2.57
C LEU A 247 -1.66 -11.87 -2.47
N ASP A 248 -1.96 -13.15 -2.22
CA ASP A 248 -0.96 -14.22 -2.20
C ASP A 248 -0.39 -14.48 -3.60
N GLU A 249 -1.16 -14.19 -4.63
CA GLU A 249 -0.75 -14.32 -6.03
C GLU A 249 -0.98 -13.01 -6.77
N ALA A 250 0.06 -12.43 -7.32
CA ALA A 250 0.05 -11.11 -7.97
C ALA A 250 -0.02 -11.22 -9.51
N PHE A 251 -0.82 -12.12 -10.04
CA PHE A 251 -0.87 -12.42 -11.48
C PHE A 251 -1.90 -11.62 -12.28
N ASN A 252 -2.86 -10.96 -11.64
CA ASN A 252 -3.81 -10.13 -12.35
C ASN A 252 -3.16 -8.79 -12.72
N LEU A 253 -2.96 -8.57 -14.01
CA LEU A 253 -2.33 -7.36 -14.55
C LEU A 253 -3.30 -6.45 -15.31
N ASP A 254 -4.58 -6.82 -15.37
CA ASP A 254 -5.63 -6.06 -16.04
C ASP A 254 -6.13 -4.90 -15.18
N PHE A 255 -5.21 -4.01 -14.78
CA PHE A 255 -5.48 -2.93 -13.82
C PHE A 255 -5.96 -1.64 -14.46
N THR A 256 -5.97 -1.54 -15.79
CA THR A 256 -6.44 -0.36 -16.50
C THR A 256 -7.51 -0.72 -17.53
N TRP A 257 -8.25 0.28 -17.94
CA TRP A 257 -9.24 0.15 -18.99
C TRP A 257 -9.26 1.38 -19.90
N HIS A 258 -9.71 1.18 -21.16
CA HIS A 258 -10.07 2.24 -22.06
C HIS A 258 -11.26 1.84 -22.93
N GLY A 259 -11.90 2.80 -23.58
CA GLY A 259 -13.03 2.57 -24.49
C GLY A 259 -14.37 3.04 -23.93
N SER A 260 -15.44 2.81 -24.66
CA SER A 260 -16.81 3.22 -24.36
C SER A 260 -17.62 2.08 -23.75
N GLY A 261 -18.66 2.42 -22.96
CA GLY A 261 -19.57 1.43 -22.37
C GLY A 261 -18.95 0.65 -21.20
N TYR A 262 -18.06 1.26 -20.43
CA TYR A 262 -17.37 0.57 -19.34
C TYR A 262 -18.36 -0.04 -18.33
N ARG A 263 -18.24 -1.37 -18.10
CA ARG A 263 -19.14 -2.20 -17.28
C ARG A 263 -20.64 -2.01 -17.60
N SER A 264 -20.97 -1.54 -18.78
CA SER A 264 -22.35 -1.15 -19.17
C SER A 264 -22.97 -0.07 -18.26
N LEU A 265 -22.17 0.63 -17.48
CA LEU A 265 -22.58 1.66 -16.52
C LEU A 265 -22.06 3.06 -16.90
N VAL A 266 -20.96 3.15 -17.59
CA VAL A 266 -20.33 4.40 -18.02
C VAL A 266 -20.33 4.40 -19.57
N PRO A 267 -21.27 5.10 -20.20
CA PRO A 267 -21.46 5.00 -21.66
C PRO A 267 -20.35 5.67 -22.48
N ASP A 268 -19.75 6.72 -21.94
CA ASP A 268 -18.81 7.58 -22.64
C ASP A 268 -17.42 6.93 -22.76
N PHE A 269 -16.64 7.37 -23.77
CA PHE A 269 -15.26 6.91 -23.96
C PHE A 269 -14.37 7.38 -22.80
N GLY A 270 -13.56 6.49 -22.27
CA GLY A 270 -12.68 6.83 -21.16
C GLY A 270 -11.40 6.02 -21.07
N ILE A 271 -10.58 6.44 -20.11
CA ILE A 271 -9.40 5.74 -19.63
C ILE A 271 -9.44 5.70 -18.10
N GLY A 272 -8.97 4.64 -17.49
CA GLY A 272 -8.99 4.54 -16.04
C GLY A 272 -8.34 3.31 -15.45
N ILE A 273 -8.48 3.21 -14.14
CA ILE A 273 -8.04 2.09 -13.31
C ILE A 273 -9.21 1.17 -13.00
N ARG A 274 -8.94 -0.13 -12.81
CA ARG A 274 -9.97 -1.15 -12.57
C ARG A 274 -9.49 -2.26 -11.65
N GLN A 275 -10.46 -2.90 -11.00
CA GLN A 275 -10.29 -4.19 -10.33
C GLN A 275 -11.06 -5.26 -11.09
N ASP A 276 -10.50 -6.47 -11.21
CA ASP A 276 -11.22 -7.58 -11.82
C ASP A 276 -12.19 -8.21 -10.81
N LEU A 277 -13.50 -8.13 -11.08
CA LEU A 277 -14.54 -8.69 -10.22
C LEU A 277 -14.68 -10.21 -10.37
N MET A 278 -14.25 -10.74 -11.51
CA MET A 278 -14.47 -12.13 -11.91
C MET A 278 -13.15 -12.91 -12.02
N GLY A 279 -12.05 -12.31 -11.58
CA GLY A 279 -10.76 -12.98 -11.44
C GLY A 279 -10.83 -14.20 -10.51
N ASP A 280 -9.74 -14.69 -10.04
CA ASP A 280 -9.75 -15.81 -9.08
C ASP A 280 -10.56 -15.40 -7.84
N ARG A 281 -11.61 -16.18 -7.54
CA ARG A 281 -12.55 -15.88 -6.43
C ARG A 281 -11.88 -15.78 -5.06
N ARG A 282 -10.68 -16.32 -4.92
CA ARG A 282 -9.88 -16.26 -3.70
C ARG A 282 -9.24 -14.89 -3.51
N TRP A 283 -9.04 -14.13 -4.59
CA TRP A 283 -8.10 -13.02 -4.65
C TRP A 283 -8.72 -11.66 -4.97
N VAL A 284 -10.03 -11.53 -4.97
CA VAL A 284 -10.68 -10.23 -5.19
C VAL A 284 -10.48 -9.32 -3.97
N PRO A 285 -9.88 -8.12 -4.16
CA PRO A 285 -9.38 -7.28 -3.06
C PRO A 285 -10.47 -6.41 -2.43
N TRP A 286 -11.49 -7.03 -1.88
CA TRP A 286 -12.57 -6.32 -1.21
C TRP A 286 -12.09 -5.61 0.06
N VAL A 287 -12.43 -4.33 0.20
CA VAL A 287 -12.20 -3.54 1.41
C VAL A 287 -13.51 -3.29 2.15
N ASN A 288 -13.43 -3.12 3.46
CA ASN A 288 -14.60 -2.82 4.29
C ASN A 288 -15.06 -1.38 4.09
N ALA A 289 -16.36 -1.15 4.28
CA ALA A 289 -16.94 0.20 4.36
C ALA A 289 -17.83 0.29 5.61
N PRO A 290 -17.25 0.44 6.80
CA PRO A 290 -18.01 0.58 8.04
C PRO A 290 -18.97 1.77 7.98
N PRO A 291 -20.12 1.72 8.67
CA PRO A 291 -21.08 2.82 8.70
C PRO A 291 -20.43 4.15 9.09
N LYS A 292 -20.82 5.24 8.40
CA LYS A 292 -20.37 6.62 8.64
C LYS A 292 -18.88 6.88 8.36
N THR A 293 -18.10 5.90 7.92
CA THR A 293 -16.72 6.11 7.51
C THR A 293 -16.65 6.63 6.07
N ARG A 294 -15.84 7.66 5.85
CA ARG A 294 -15.72 8.32 4.54
C ARG A 294 -14.68 7.60 3.68
N GLN A 295 -15.14 6.68 2.85
CA GLN A 295 -14.31 5.92 1.92
C GLN A 295 -13.80 6.84 0.80
N ARG A 296 -12.48 6.84 0.56
CA ARG A 296 -11.83 7.66 -0.45
C ARG A 296 -11.49 6.83 -1.69
N LEU A 297 -12.40 6.82 -2.67
CA LEU A 297 -12.20 6.17 -3.96
C LEU A 297 -11.41 7.14 -4.85
N ASN A 298 -10.13 6.89 -5.06
CA ASN A 298 -9.27 7.90 -5.67
C ASN A 298 -8.35 7.36 -6.76
N PHE A 299 -7.92 8.28 -7.63
CA PHE A 299 -6.85 8.05 -8.59
C PHE A 299 -6.03 9.33 -8.77
N PHE A 300 -4.81 9.15 -9.22
CA PHE A 300 -3.91 10.25 -9.55
C PHE A 300 -3.90 10.51 -11.05
N CYS A 301 -3.67 11.77 -11.39
CA CYS A 301 -3.43 12.25 -12.73
C CYS A 301 -2.11 13.01 -12.79
N LEU A 302 -1.31 12.76 -13.83
CA LEU A 302 -0.08 13.52 -14.08
C LEU A 302 -0.14 14.16 -15.47
N LEU A 303 0.10 15.48 -15.51
CA LEU A 303 0.15 16.25 -16.75
C LEU A 303 1.58 16.28 -17.30
N SER A 304 1.70 16.21 -18.62
CA SER A 304 2.97 16.39 -19.32
C SER A 304 2.74 17.04 -20.68
N THR A 305 3.68 17.88 -21.11
CA THR A 305 3.73 18.38 -22.50
C THR A 305 4.59 17.50 -23.40
N ASP A 306 5.13 16.40 -22.86
CA ASP A 306 5.97 15.44 -23.56
C ASP A 306 5.19 14.26 -24.14
N ASP A 307 5.90 13.38 -24.85
CA ASP A 307 5.39 12.11 -25.35
C ASP A 307 5.00 11.15 -24.20
N PRO A 308 4.20 10.12 -24.47
CA PRO A 308 3.70 9.22 -23.44
C PRO A 308 4.81 8.39 -22.74
N GLY A 309 5.95 8.13 -23.40
CA GLY A 309 7.06 7.41 -22.79
C GLY A 309 7.67 8.22 -21.66
N LYS A 310 7.98 9.50 -21.90
CA LYS A 310 8.48 10.41 -20.86
C LYS A 310 7.45 10.66 -19.78
N THR A 311 6.17 10.75 -20.14
CA THR A 311 5.10 10.88 -19.16
C THR A 311 5.04 9.68 -18.22
N LEU A 312 5.20 8.46 -18.76
CA LEU A 312 5.30 7.24 -17.95
C LEU A 312 6.54 7.26 -17.04
N ASP A 313 7.67 7.73 -17.56
CA ASP A 313 8.90 7.85 -16.75
C ASP A 313 8.73 8.83 -15.58
N GLU A 314 7.97 9.91 -15.74
CA GLU A 314 7.61 10.82 -14.64
C GLU A 314 6.70 10.14 -13.60
N VAL A 315 5.71 9.34 -14.04
CA VAL A 315 4.86 8.54 -13.12
C VAL A 315 5.71 7.54 -12.33
N LYS A 316 6.62 6.83 -13.00
CA LYS A 316 7.48 5.82 -12.37
C LYS A 316 8.41 6.37 -11.30
N LYS A 317 8.74 7.67 -11.34
CA LYS A 317 9.55 8.31 -10.28
C LYS A 317 8.88 8.24 -8.91
N PHE A 318 7.54 8.25 -8.85
CA PHE A 318 6.80 8.17 -7.60
C PHE A 318 6.97 6.84 -6.87
N THR A 319 7.35 5.78 -7.58
CA THR A 319 7.65 4.44 -7.04
C THR A 319 9.13 4.06 -7.22
N HIS A 320 10.02 5.03 -7.42
CA HIS A 320 11.44 4.79 -7.72
C HIS A 320 11.66 3.81 -8.89
N ASN A 321 10.80 3.85 -9.90
CA ASN A 321 10.73 2.87 -11.01
C ASN A 321 10.43 1.44 -10.52
N ASP A 322 9.51 1.31 -9.56
CA ASP A 322 9.15 0.06 -8.88
C ASP A 322 10.36 -0.64 -8.24
N LYS A 323 11.17 0.16 -7.54
CA LYS A 323 12.37 -0.32 -6.84
C LYS A 323 12.46 0.22 -5.42
N TYR A 324 13.07 -0.56 -4.57
CA TYR A 324 13.47 -0.16 -3.23
C TYR A 324 14.89 0.45 -3.29
N PRO A 325 15.04 1.78 -3.13
CA PRO A 325 16.33 2.44 -3.26
C PRO A 325 17.33 1.96 -2.20
N LYS A 326 18.60 1.92 -2.55
CA LYS A 326 19.64 1.65 -1.57
C LYS A 326 19.79 2.81 -0.61
N VAL A 327 19.81 2.51 0.68
CA VAL A 327 20.09 3.45 1.78
C VAL A 327 21.41 3.06 2.40
N ALA A 328 22.32 4.03 2.58
CA ALA A 328 23.63 3.76 3.15
C ALA A 328 23.52 3.18 4.57
N GLY A 329 24.29 2.13 4.85
CA GLY A 329 24.24 1.42 6.15
C GLY A 329 23.05 0.47 6.30
N TYR A 330 22.23 0.26 5.24
CA TYR A 330 21.08 -0.64 5.28
C TYR A 330 21.11 -1.69 4.17
N LYS A 331 20.48 -2.82 4.44
CA LYS A 331 20.12 -3.88 3.49
C LYS A 331 18.63 -4.10 3.49
N THR A 332 18.07 -4.29 2.31
CA THR A 332 16.63 -4.54 2.16
C THR A 332 16.31 -6.02 2.35
N MET A 333 15.23 -6.30 3.07
CA MET A 333 14.76 -7.67 3.31
C MET A 333 13.26 -7.77 3.05
N SER A 334 12.87 -8.70 2.19
CA SER A 334 11.49 -9.18 2.05
C SER A 334 11.35 -10.50 2.78
N SER A 335 10.30 -10.64 3.60
CA SER A 335 9.99 -11.86 4.33
C SER A 335 8.70 -12.49 3.82
N HIS A 336 8.50 -13.78 4.07
CA HIS A 336 7.30 -14.53 3.79
C HIS A 336 7.05 -14.71 2.28
N PHE A 337 8.02 -15.32 1.59
CA PHE A 337 7.87 -15.74 0.21
C PHE A 337 7.72 -17.26 0.13
N HIS A 338 6.62 -17.73 -0.45
CA HIS A 338 6.35 -19.12 -0.73
C HIS A 338 6.82 -19.47 -2.13
N ASN A 339 8.00 -20.01 -2.25
CA ASN A 339 8.53 -20.42 -3.55
C ASN A 339 7.94 -21.77 -4.02
N GLU A 340 7.26 -22.50 -3.12
CA GLU A 340 6.71 -23.84 -3.36
C GLU A 340 7.70 -24.86 -3.94
N PHE A 341 8.99 -24.60 -3.77
CA PHE A 341 10.07 -25.44 -4.34
C PHE A 341 9.97 -26.89 -3.89
N THR A 342 9.72 -27.10 -2.61
CA THR A 342 9.59 -28.43 -2.03
C THR A 342 8.44 -29.21 -2.68
N MET A 343 7.26 -28.59 -2.79
CA MET A 343 6.05 -29.22 -3.33
C MET A 343 6.09 -29.35 -4.85
N SER A 344 6.38 -28.23 -5.52
CA SER A 344 6.22 -28.12 -6.96
C SER A 344 7.37 -28.67 -7.78
N VAL A 345 8.56 -28.82 -7.17
CA VAL A 345 9.77 -29.31 -7.85
C VAL A 345 10.26 -30.59 -7.22
N VAL A 346 10.64 -30.60 -5.94
CA VAL A 346 11.30 -31.74 -5.29
C VAL A 346 10.38 -32.97 -5.21
N LEU A 347 9.18 -32.79 -4.65
CA LEU A 347 8.22 -33.90 -4.50
C LEU A 347 7.54 -34.29 -5.81
N ALA A 348 7.42 -33.34 -6.74
CA ALA A 348 6.94 -33.61 -8.09
C ALA A 348 7.99 -34.23 -9.01
N ASN A 349 9.22 -34.48 -8.52
CA ASN A 349 10.36 -35.00 -9.27
C ASN A 349 10.64 -34.25 -10.58
N LYS A 350 10.45 -32.94 -10.58
CA LYS A 350 10.74 -32.05 -11.72
C LYS A 350 12.23 -31.66 -11.73
N PRO A 351 12.81 -31.34 -12.89
CA PRO A 351 14.14 -30.77 -12.96
C PRO A 351 14.24 -29.48 -12.13
N ILE A 352 15.30 -29.37 -11.35
CA ILE A 352 15.56 -28.16 -10.56
C ILE A 352 15.96 -27.03 -11.53
N PRO A 353 15.22 -25.90 -11.56
CA PRO A 353 15.57 -24.76 -12.40
C PRO A 353 16.94 -24.21 -12.04
N GLU A 354 17.80 -24.01 -13.02
CA GLU A 354 19.13 -23.42 -12.78
C GLU A 354 19.00 -22.04 -12.15
N LYS A 355 18.14 -21.19 -12.70
CA LYS A 355 17.86 -19.85 -12.21
C LYS A 355 16.34 -19.57 -12.25
N PRO A 356 15.64 -19.76 -11.13
CA PRO A 356 14.22 -19.41 -11.05
C PRO A 356 13.99 -17.90 -11.29
N ALA A 357 12.92 -17.55 -11.99
CA ALA A 357 12.60 -16.16 -12.38
C ALA A 357 12.50 -15.19 -11.20
N PHE A 358 11.97 -15.65 -10.07
CA PHE A 358 11.79 -14.82 -8.86
C PHE A 358 13.11 -14.19 -8.37
N VAL A 359 14.26 -14.84 -8.58
CA VAL A 359 15.56 -14.32 -8.14
C VAL A 359 15.86 -12.98 -8.80
N ASP A 360 15.63 -12.89 -10.13
CA ASP A 360 15.84 -11.65 -10.86
C ASP A 360 14.76 -10.61 -10.53
N VAL A 361 13.53 -11.04 -10.28
CA VAL A 361 12.44 -10.14 -9.88
C VAL A 361 12.78 -9.42 -8.57
N PHE A 362 13.19 -10.15 -7.52
CA PHE A 362 13.62 -9.55 -6.26
C PHE A 362 14.85 -8.66 -6.41
N LYS A 363 15.87 -9.12 -7.12
CA LYS A 363 17.09 -8.32 -7.34
C LYS A 363 16.81 -7.03 -8.11
N ASN A 364 15.97 -7.10 -9.14
CA ASN A 364 15.58 -5.94 -9.94
C ASN A 364 14.71 -4.95 -9.15
N SER A 365 13.91 -5.45 -8.20
CA SER A 365 13.15 -4.62 -7.26
C SER A 365 14.02 -4.00 -6.16
N GLY A 366 15.32 -4.33 -6.09
CA GLY A 366 16.25 -3.79 -5.10
C GLY A 366 16.22 -4.49 -3.75
N VAL A 367 15.73 -5.74 -3.70
CA VAL A 367 15.71 -6.58 -2.49
C VAL A 367 17.03 -7.36 -2.39
N ASP A 368 17.73 -7.20 -1.26
CA ASP A 368 19.02 -7.84 -0.99
C ASP A 368 18.86 -9.21 -0.30
N ILE A 369 17.82 -9.37 0.53
CA ILE A 369 17.56 -10.56 1.35
C ILE A 369 16.12 -11.01 1.15
N VAL A 370 15.92 -12.27 0.80
CA VAL A 370 14.62 -12.92 0.73
C VAL A 370 14.57 -14.03 1.76
N HIS A 371 13.64 -13.94 2.72
CA HIS A 371 13.34 -14.98 3.68
C HIS A 371 12.15 -15.80 3.21
N LEU A 372 12.37 -17.08 2.98
CA LEU A 372 11.34 -18.02 2.58
C LEU A 372 10.41 -18.36 3.74
N ALA A 373 9.20 -18.77 3.40
CA ALA A 373 8.22 -19.32 4.32
C ALA A 373 7.62 -20.59 3.69
N GLU A 374 8.48 -21.56 3.36
CA GLU A 374 8.04 -22.74 2.65
C GLU A 374 6.96 -23.50 3.43
N PHE A 375 5.96 -23.98 2.69
CA PHE A 375 4.99 -24.90 3.25
C PHE A 375 5.64 -26.26 3.49
N HIS A 376 5.17 -26.91 4.54
CA HIS A 376 5.53 -28.26 4.83
C HIS A 376 4.94 -29.19 3.78
N GLY A 377 5.80 -29.97 3.15
CA GLY A 377 5.35 -31.07 2.33
C GLY A 377 4.65 -32.17 3.15
N PRO A 378 4.25 -33.27 2.52
CA PRO A 378 3.64 -34.42 3.20
C PRO A 378 4.50 -35.02 4.33
N GLY A 379 5.81 -34.74 4.35
CA GLY A 379 6.71 -35.09 5.45
C GLY A 379 6.45 -34.35 6.76
N HIS A 380 5.51 -33.38 6.80
CA HIS A 380 5.30 -32.51 7.95
C HIS A 380 3.80 -32.20 8.16
N PRO A 381 3.20 -32.45 9.30
CA PRO A 381 3.71 -33.21 10.46
C PRO A 381 3.46 -34.74 10.35
N LYS A 382 2.86 -35.20 9.28
CA LYS A 382 2.29 -36.58 9.17
C LYS A 382 3.10 -37.56 8.34
N GLY A 383 4.05 -37.07 7.59
CA GLY A 383 4.86 -37.91 6.73
C GLY A 383 6.01 -38.60 7.48
N PRO A 384 6.74 -39.55 6.82
CA PRO A 384 7.91 -40.14 7.41
C PRO A 384 9.05 -39.11 7.58
N ASP A 385 9.81 -39.24 8.66
CA ASP A 385 10.97 -38.39 8.98
C ASP A 385 11.96 -38.29 7.80
N SER A 386 12.19 -39.39 7.10
CA SER A 386 13.09 -39.44 5.92
C SER A 386 12.63 -38.49 4.79
N LEU A 387 11.33 -38.40 4.60
CA LEU A 387 10.79 -37.45 3.59
C LEU A 387 11.02 -36.03 4.02
N ARG A 388 10.72 -35.71 5.26
CA ARG A 388 10.91 -34.36 5.83
C ARG A 388 12.36 -33.89 5.76
N LEU A 389 13.29 -34.77 6.12
CA LEU A 389 14.73 -34.46 6.06
C LEU A 389 15.22 -34.22 4.64
N ARG A 390 14.66 -35.00 3.66
CA ARG A 390 14.94 -34.78 2.22
C ARG A 390 14.43 -33.40 1.76
N GLU A 391 13.23 -33.02 2.17
CA GLU A 391 12.63 -31.71 1.87
C GLU A 391 13.53 -30.58 2.37
N LEU A 392 13.90 -30.59 3.64
CA LEU A 392 14.78 -29.60 4.25
C LEU A 392 16.15 -29.51 3.59
N LYS A 393 16.76 -30.69 3.27
CA LYS A 393 18.05 -30.70 2.58
C LYS A 393 17.96 -30.03 1.22
N ALA A 394 16.93 -30.36 0.44
CA ALA A 394 16.72 -29.72 -0.87
C ALA A 394 16.49 -28.22 -0.77
N LEU A 395 15.72 -27.76 0.22
CA LEU A 395 15.51 -26.35 0.49
C LEU A 395 16.82 -25.63 0.83
N PHE A 396 17.64 -26.20 1.72
CA PHE A 396 18.92 -25.59 2.12
C PHE A 396 19.92 -25.54 0.96
N GLU A 397 19.98 -26.58 0.14
CA GLU A 397 20.81 -26.63 -1.08
C GLU A 397 20.34 -25.60 -2.11
N GLN A 398 19.05 -25.41 -2.29
CA GLN A 398 18.46 -24.39 -3.15
C GLN A 398 18.85 -22.98 -2.66
N CYS A 399 18.65 -22.68 -1.39
CA CYS A 399 19.01 -21.40 -0.80
C CYS A 399 20.51 -21.09 -0.96
N LYS A 400 21.36 -22.07 -0.67
CA LYS A 400 22.81 -21.95 -0.84
C LYS A 400 23.20 -21.66 -2.30
N ARG A 401 22.62 -22.40 -3.24
CA ARG A 401 22.93 -22.32 -4.67
C ARG A 401 22.54 -20.96 -5.27
N LEU A 402 21.42 -20.39 -4.83
CA LEU A 402 20.90 -19.12 -5.36
C LEU A 402 21.40 -17.87 -4.63
N SER A 403 22.03 -18.06 -3.47
CA SER A 403 22.65 -16.96 -2.74
C SER A 403 23.97 -16.53 -3.35
N THR A 404 24.24 -15.23 -3.33
CA THR A 404 25.46 -14.59 -3.82
C THR A 404 25.98 -13.58 -2.81
N LYS A 405 27.10 -12.92 -3.08
CA LYS A 405 27.62 -11.81 -2.23
C LYS A 405 26.69 -10.59 -2.15
N ASP A 406 25.79 -10.42 -3.13
CA ASP A 406 24.90 -9.27 -3.26
C ASP A 406 23.40 -9.64 -3.10
N PHE A 407 23.09 -10.91 -2.86
CA PHE A 407 21.73 -11.40 -2.70
C PHE A 407 21.71 -12.66 -1.86
N LEU A 408 20.87 -12.71 -0.84
CA LEU A 408 20.70 -13.89 0.00
C LEU A 408 19.26 -14.41 -0.11
N LEU A 409 19.13 -15.70 -0.46
CA LEU A 409 17.91 -16.45 -0.30
C LEU A 409 18.06 -17.31 0.95
N LEU A 410 17.27 -17.03 1.98
CA LEU A 410 17.42 -17.64 3.29
C LEU A 410 16.24 -18.58 3.57
N PRO A 411 16.50 -19.80 4.07
CA PRO A 411 15.44 -20.75 4.37
C PRO A 411 14.63 -20.31 5.59
N GLY A 412 13.35 -20.59 5.55
CA GLY A 412 12.38 -20.46 6.62
C GLY A 412 11.09 -21.19 6.23
N GLU A 413 10.19 -21.35 7.16
CA GLU A 413 8.94 -22.04 7.00
C GLU A 413 7.81 -21.30 7.71
N GLU A 414 6.57 -21.58 7.30
CA GLU A 414 5.34 -21.14 7.95
C GLU A 414 4.62 -22.31 8.62
N PRO A 415 4.98 -22.74 9.83
CA PRO A 415 4.25 -23.74 10.58
C PRO A 415 2.89 -23.24 11.05
N ASN A 416 1.91 -24.16 11.16
CA ASN A 416 0.57 -23.88 11.66
C ASN A 416 0.32 -24.47 13.06
N ASN A 417 1.33 -25.06 13.68
CA ASN A 417 1.26 -25.74 14.96
C ASN A 417 2.02 -24.94 16.04
N PHE A 418 1.77 -25.24 17.30
CA PHE A 418 2.49 -24.78 18.50
C PHE A 418 2.19 -23.33 18.93
N PHE A 419 2.36 -22.31 18.09
CA PHE A 419 2.37 -20.90 18.51
C PHE A 419 1.10 -20.12 18.15
N GLY A 420 -0.06 -20.78 18.21
CA GLY A 420 -1.36 -20.13 18.22
C GLY A 420 -1.89 -19.64 16.88
N GLY A 421 -1.40 -20.21 15.77
CA GLY A 421 -1.83 -19.88 14.40
C GLY A 421 -0.67 -20.00 13.44
N HIS A 422 -0.73 -19.26 12.35
CA HIS A 422 0.38 -19.17 11.41
C HIS A 422 1.53 -18.36 12.02
N TRP A 423 2.72 -18.87 11.92
CA TRP A 423 3.93 -18.21 12.40
C TRP A 423 5.11 -18.57 11.52
N LEU A 424 6.13 -17.73 11.50
CA LEU A 424 7.35 -17.92 10.73
C LEU A 424 8.49 -18.29 11.67
N GLU A 425 9.40 -19.12 11.18
CA GLU A 425 10.65 -19.44 11.87
C GLU A 425 11.85 -18.96 11.05
N PHE A 426 12.90 -18.55 11.75
CA PHE A 426 14.12 -18.08 11.12
C PHE A 426 15.33 -18.43 11.98
N PHE A 427 16.15 -19.36 11.49
CA PHE A 427 17.40 -19.77 12.12
C PHE A 427 18.59 -19.08 11.48
N PRO A 428 19.70 -18.85 12.19
CA PRO A 428 20.90 -18.19 11.65
C PRO A 428 21.73 -19.05 10.71
N LYS A 429 21.34 -20.32 10.53
CA LYS A 429 21.95 -21.35 9.67
C LYS A 429 20.94 -22.44 9.38
N PRO A 430 21.17 -23.34 8.42
CA PRO A 430 20.30 -24.49 8.19
C PRO A 430 20.17 -25.37 9.44
N ILE A 431 18.92 -25.65 9.86
CA ILE A 431 18.60 -26.50 11.01
C ILE A 431 17.63 -27.58 10.56
N TYR A 432 18.00 -28.86 10.80
CA TYR A 432 17.11 -30.00 10.56
C TYR A 432 16.23 -30.24 11.77
N TRP A 433 14.93 -30.12 11.60
CA TRP A 433 13.94 -30.36 12.62
C TRP A 433 12.67 -31.00 12.08
N ILE A 434 11.98 -31.81 12.91
CA ILE A 434 10.78 -32.57 12.53
C ILE A 434 9.76 -32.57 13.67
N MET A 435 8.46 -32.55 13.31
CA MET A 435 7.35 -32.56 14.25
C MET A 435 6.87 -33.99 14.54
N SER A 436 7.73 -34.86 14.96
CA SER A 436 7.39 -36.28 15.13
C SER A 436 7.91 -36.90 16.43
N ARG A 437 8.22 -36.06 17.42
CA ARG A 437 8.75 -36.65 18.68
C ARG A 437 7.66 -37.38 19.47
N LYS A 438 7.89 -38.67 19.69
CA LYS A 438 7.14 -39.46 20.63
C LYS A 438 7.77 -39.39 22.04
N PRO A 439 7.03 -39.74 23.11
CA PRO A 439 7.54 -39.65 24.46
C PRO A 439 8.86 -40.37 24.71
N GLU A 440 9.07 -41.48 24.06
CA GLU A 440 10.29 -42.30 24.19
C GLU A 440 11.47 -41.81 23.33
N MET A 441 11.23 -40.87 22.42
CA MET A 441 12.28 -40.37 21.52
C MET A 441 13.05 -39.23 22.19
N PRO A 442 14.38 -39.15 22.00
CA PRO A 442 15.14 -38.02 22.46
C PRO A 442 14.79 -36.73 21.65
N PHE A 443 14.91 -35.57 22.29
CA PHE A 443 14.71 -34.26 21.65
C PHE A 443 15.66 -34.04 20.45
N MET A 444 16.89 -34.57 20.53
CA MET A 444 17.90 -34.45 19.48
C MET A 444 18.54 -35.78 19.21
N THR A 445 18.75 -36.08 17.94
CA THR A 445 19.48 -37.26 17.48
C THR A 445 20.59 -36.86 16.50
N GLN A 446 21.64 -37.67 16.43
CA GLN A 446 22.68 -37.51 15.43
C GLN A 446 22.38 -38.46 14.25
N ASP A 447 22.15 -37.85 13.09
CA ASP A 447 21.91 -38.58 11.84
C ASP A 447 23.19 -38.61 10.98
N PRO A 448 23.55 -39.75 10.35
CA PRO A 448 24.76 -39.84 9.55
C PRO A 448 24.79 -38.90 8.32
N THR A 449 23.62 -38.56 7.76
CA THR A 449 23.48 -37.77 6.54
C THR A 449 23.21 -36.29 6.86
N TYR A 450 22.39 -36.04 7.89
CA TYR A 450 21.85 -34.71 8.19
C TYR A 450 22.50 -34.06 9.41
N GLY A 451 23.36 -34.78 10.14
CA GLY A 451 23.96 -34.28 11.37
C GLY A 451 22.96 -34.21 12.51
N LYS A 452 22.91 -33.10 13.23
CA LYS A 452 21.93 -32.89 14.30
C LYS A 452 20.52 -32.75 13.74
N VAL A 453 19.61 -33.59 14.21
CA VAL A 453 18.17 -33.55 13.88
C VAL A 453 17.38 -33.38 15.15
N TYR A 454 16.61 -32.31 15.23
CA TYR A 454 15.73 -31.98 16.37
C TYR A 454 14.34 -32.55 16.17
N ARG A 455 13.76 -33.16 17.22
CA ARG A 455 12.43 -33.76 17.22
C ARG A 455 11.51 -32.95 18.16
N ILE A 456 10.46 -32.39 17.59
CA ILE A 456 9.58 -31.44 18.28
C ILE A 456 8.23 -32.11 18.54
N ALA A 457 7.80 -32.13 19.81
CA ALA A 457 6.50 -32.66 20.20
C ALA A 457 5.46 -31.55 20.40
N ASP A 458 5.88 -30.41 20.92
CA ASP A 458 5.01 -29.34 21.39
C ASP A 458 5.70 -27.97 21.34
N LYS A 459 4.99 -26.96 21.85
CA LYS A 459 5.47 -25.56 21.91
C LYS A 459 6.72 -25.38 22.77
N ASP A 460 6.89 -26.19 23.82
CA ASP A 460 8.03 -26.08 24.73
C ASP A 460 9.31 -26.63 24.08
N ASP A 461 9.18 -27.73 23.35
CA ASP A 461 10.28 -28.25 22.52
C ASP A 461 10.67 -27.25 21.43
N MET A 462 9.68 -26.59 20.77
CA MET A 462 9.97 -25.62 19.75
C MET A 462 10.66 -24.38 20.33
N LEU A 463 10.21 -23.88 21.47
CA LEU A 463 10.88 -22.79 22.16
C LEU A 463 12.31 -23.16 22.55
N LYS A 464 12.52 -24.37 23.06
CA LYS A 464 13.85 -24.89 23.39
C LYS A 464 14.76 -24.95 22.15
N LEU A 465 14.23 -25.37 20.98
CA LEU A 465 14.99 -25.36 19.74
C LEU A 465 15.40 -23.95 19.34
N LEU A 466 14.49 -22.99 19.37
CA LEU A 466 14.78 -21.59 19.07
C LEU A 466 15.88 -21.04 19.99
N GLN A 467 15.81 -21.34 21.29
CA GLN A 467 16.82 -20.93 22.26
C GLN A 467 18.21 -21.58 22.00
N LEU A 468 18.25 -22.88 21.73
CA LEU A 468 19.50 -23.61 21.52
C LEU A 468 20.23 -23.21 20.24
N GLU A 469 19.49 -22.94 19.18
CA GLU A 469 20.04 -22.62 17.86
C GLU A 469 19.93 -21.12 17.52
N ASN A 470 19.60 -20.30 18.53
CA ASN A 470 19.49 -18.85 18.44
C ASN A 470 18.55 -18.36 17.31
N GLY A 471 17.46 -19.11 17.10
CA GLY A 471 16.43 -18.77 16.11
C GLY A 471 15.44 -17.74 16.62
N LEU A 472 14.66 -17.20 15.69
CA LEU A 472 13.54 -16.30 15.94
C LEU A 472 12.25 -16.90 15.37
N ALA A 473 11.13 -16.58 16.01
CA ALA A 473 9.80 -16.85 15.49
C ALA A 473 8.89 -15.64 15.64
N TRP A 474 7.89 -15.49 14.79
CA TRP A 474 6.91 -14.40 14.89
C TRP A 474 5.57 -14.78 14.25
N THR A 475 4.49 -14.14 14.70
CA THR A 475 3.16 -14.33 14.14
C THR A 475 3.09 -13.77 12.72
N ALA A 476 2.72 -14.60 11.75
CA ALA A 476 2.45 -14.19 10.37
C ALA A 476 1.12 -13.43 10.29
N HIS A 477 1.03 -12.46 9.36
CA HIS A 477 -0.18 -11.65 9.06
C HIS A 477 -1.14 -11.48 10.26
N ALA A 478 -0.58 -11.02 11.37
CA ALA A 478 -1.24 -10.94 12.66
C ALA A 478 -2.52 -10.09 12.62
N ARG A 479 -3.53 -10.48 13.40
CA ARG A 479 -4.82 -9.80 13.50
C ARG A 479 -5.56 -9.63 12.17
N THR A 480 -5.35 -10.49 11.16
CA THR A 480 -6.03 -10.38 9.86
C THR A 480 -7.28 -11.25 9.75
N LYS A 481 -7.25 -12.45 10.30
CA LYS A 481 -8.44 -13.35 10.37
C LYS A 481 -8.32 -14.32 11.55
N GLY A 482 -9.41 -15.01 11.88
CA GLY A 482 -9.49 -15.90 13.05
C GLY A 482 -8.55 -17.09 13.05
N SER A 483 -8.13 -17.58 11.87
CA SER A 483 -7.17 -18.69 11.74
C SER A 483 -5.71 -18.26 11.77
N THR A 484 -5.44 -16.97 11.60
CA THR A 484 -4.10 -16.41 11.73
C THR A 484 -3.82 -15.99 13.17
N GLY A 485 -2.59 -15.78 13.54
CA GLY A 485 -2.24 -15.53 14.92
C GLY A 485 -2.87 -14.26 15.52
N TYR A 486 -3.36 -14.41 16.72
CA TYR A 486 -3.83 -13.30 17.56
C TYR A 486 -3.00 -13.29 18.84
N PRO A 487 -1.91 -12.54 18.90
CA PRO A 487 -1.06 -12.41 20.10
C PRO A 487 -1.82 -12.07 21.37
N ASP A 488 -2.93 -11.36 21.24
CA ASP A 488 -3.86 -11.05 22.35
C ASP A 488 -4.28 -12.30 23.15
N LYS A 489 -4.37 -13.47 22.49
CA LYS A 489 -4.83 -14.72 23.12
C LYS A 489 -3.72 -15.49 23.83
N TYR A 490 -2.46 -15.28 23.46
CA TYR A 490 -1.32 -16.04 24.00
C TYR A 490 -0.19 -15.16 24.53
N LYS A 491 -0.45 -13.88 24.78
CA LYS A 491 0.53 -12.93 25.34
C LYS A 491 1.10 -13.36 26.71
N GLU A 492 0.38 -14.21 27.44
CA GLU A 492 0.82 -14.74 28.73
C GLU A 492 1.62 -16.06 28.62
N GLU A 493 1.68 -16.64 27.43
CA GLU A 493 2.42 -17.89 27.21
C GLU A 493 3.94 -17.66 27.24
N GLU A 494 4.68 -18.65 27.73
CA GLU A 494 6.13 -18.54 27.90
C GLU A 494 6.86 -18.35 26.57
N PHE A 495 6.38 -19.00 25.49
CA PHE A 495 6.98 -18.79 24.18
C PHE A 495 6.84 -17.32 23.73
N PHE A 496 5.68 -16.70 23.98
CA PHE A 496 5.47 -15.30 23.57
C PHE A 496 6.33 -14.34 24.39
N LYS A 497 6.53 -14.60 25.68
CA LYS A 497 7.39 -13.77 26.56
C LYS A 497 8.86 -13.87 26.19
N SER A 498 9.28 -14.99 25.61
CA SER A 498 10.67 -15.25 25.22
C SER A 498 11.19 -14.25 24.19
N ASP A 499 12.44 -13.84 24.29
CA ASP A 499 13.14 -13.01 23.31
C ASP A 499 13.35 -13.72 21.95
N HIS A 500 13.13 -15.04 21.89
CA HIS A 500 13.17 -15.82 20.66
C HIS A 500 11.84 -15.80 19.92
N PHE A 501 10.75 -15.37 20.54
CA PHE A 501 9.53 -15.02 19.84
C PHE A 501 9.56 -13.52 19.56
N PHE A 502 9.94 -13.17 18.34
CA PHE A 502 10.30 -11.81 17.92
C PHE A 502 9.12 -10.83 17.96
N GLY A 503 7.91 -11.26 17.62
CA GLY A 503 6.71 -10.42 17.62
C GLY A 503 5.72 -10.79 16.53
N ALA A 504 5.49 -9.88 15.59
CA ALA A 504 4.47 -10.05 14.56
C ALA A 504 4.92 -9.50 13.20
N ALA A 505 4.20 -9.89 12.15
CA ALA A 505 4.42 -9.39 10.81
C ALA A 505 3.33 -8.40 10.37
N TRP A 506 3.75 -7.38 9.61
CA TRP A 506 2.92 -6.36 9.00
C TRP A 506 2.80 -6.60 7.49
N LYS A 507 1.58 -6.84 7.02
CA LYS A 507 1.21 -6.88 5.61
C LYS A 507 0.40 -5.62 5.31
N ASN A 508 0.69 -4.89 4.24
CA ASN A 508 0.10 -3.58 3.92
C ASN A 508 -1.38 -3.64 3.50
N ILE A 509 -2.22 -4.33 4.24
CA ILE A 509 -3.63 -4.54 3.94
C ILE A 509 -4.44 -3.29 4.29
N PRO A 510 -5.12 -2.63 3.33
CA PRO A 510 -6.08 -1.59 3.65
C PRO A 510 -7.32 -2.22 4.29
N ALA A 511 -7.60 -1.88 5.54
CA ALA A 511 -8.82 -2.35 6.21
C ALA A 511 -10.07 -1.74 5.58
N ASP A 512 -10.01 -0.44 5.31
CA ASP A 512 -10.96 0.35 4.54
C ASP A 512 -10.25 1.56 3.91
N LEU A 513 -10.94 2.29 3.04
CA LEU A 513 -10.36 3.43 2.33
C LEU A 513 -10.53 4.77 3.07
N SER A 514 -10.98 4.77 4.32
CA SER A 514 -11.05 5.95 5.18
C SER A 514 -9.80 6.14 6.04
N GLU A 515 -9.00 5.09 6.21
CA GLU A 515 -7.81 5.11 7.05
C GLU A 515 -6.64 5.81 6.33
N PRO A 516 -5.95 6.73 7.01
CA PRO A 516 -4.83 7.46 6.44
C PRO A 516 -3.50 6.70 6.50
N ARG A 517 -3.54 5.42 6.86
CA ARG A 517 -2.40 4.51 7.00
C ARG A 517 -2.80 3.08 6.65
N LEU A 518 -1.86 2.28 6.18
CA LEU A 518 -2.08 0.88 5.87
C LEU A 518 -1.94 0.01 7.13
N SER A 519 -2.70 -1.08 7.17
CA SER A 519 -2.61 -2.12 8.22
C SER A 519 -2.59 -1.58 9.66
N ARG A 520 -3.41 -0.60 9.95
CA ARG A 520 -3.50 0.03 11.28
C ARG A 520 -3.52 -0.97 12.43
N ARG A 521 -4.17 -2.12 12.27
CA ARG A 521 -4.30 -3.12 13.32
C ARG A 521 -3.02 -3.78 13.77
N VAL A 522 -2.10 -3.99 12.83
CA VAL A 522 -0.80 -4.53 13.19
C VAL A 522 0.05 -3.43 13.84
N LEU A 523 -0.14 -2.17 13.43
CA LEU A 523 0.47 -1.03 14.13
C LEU A 523 -0.11 -0.88 15.55
N ASP A 524 -1.42 -1.05 15.71
CA ASP A 524 -2.05 -1.07 17.03
C ASP A 524 -1.56 -2.29 17.87
N LEU A 525 -1.37 -3.47 17.24
CA LEU A 525 -0.76 -4.62 17.94
C LEU A 525 0.68 -4.34 18.38
N MET A 526 1.47 -3.67 17.54
CA MET A 526 2.83 -3.25 17.88
C MET A 526 2.85 -2.39 19.16
N ASP A 527 1.90 -1.46 19.27
CA ASP A 527 1.74 -0.57 20.41
C ASP A 527 1.24 -1.34 21.66
N ASP A 528 0.31 -2.29 21.47
CA ASP A 528 -0.20 -3.16 22.54
C ASP A 528 0.89 -4.07 23.10
N MET A 529 1.68 -4.72 22.25
CA MET A 529 2.79 -5.58 22.69
C MET A 529 3.80 -4.81 23.54
N ALA A 530 4.12 -3.58 23.16
CA ALA A 530 5.00 -2.71 23.94
C ALA A 530 4.37 -2.31 25.29
N ASN A 531 3.06 -2.04 25.34
CA ASN A 531 2.34 -1.75 26.58
C ASN A 531 2.16 -2.98 27.47
N TRP A 532 2.13 -4.21 26.92
CA TRP A 532 2.18 -5.43 27.73
C TRP A 532 3.54 -5.63 28.40
N GLY A 533 4.53 -4.80 28.05
CA GLY A 533 5.87 -4.83 28.65
C GLY A 533 6.86 -5.76 27.92
N HIS A 534 6.50 -6.19 26.70
CA HIS A 534 7.35 -7.06 25.89
C HIS A 534 8.12 -6.27 24.83
N LYS A 535 9.42 -6.48 24.76
CA LYS A 535 10.28 -5.92 23.71
C LYS A 535 10.09 -6.73 22.42
N LYS A 536 8.93 -6.54 21.77
CA LYS A 536 8.56 -7.18 20.51
C LYS A 536 8.64 -6.20 19.36
N HIS A 537 8.94 -6.70 18.19
CA HIS A 537 9.07 -5.92 16.97
C HIS A 537 8.06 -6.35 15.91
N VAL A 538 7.88 -5.53 14.90
CA VAL A 538 7.01 -5.81 13.77
C VAL A 538 7.82 -5.72 12.48
N ILE A 539 7.92 -6.85 11.79
CA ILE A 539 8.60 -6.98 10.50
C ILE A 539 7.60 -6.88 9.35
N ALA A 540 8.00 -6.29 8.23
CA ALA A 540 7.20 -6.37 7.01
C ALA A 540 7.25 -7.77 6.40
N GLU A 541 6.11 -8.25 5.92
CA GLU A 541 6.00 -9.49 5.16
C GLU A 541 5.22 -9.28 3.86
N SER A 542 5.48 -10.12 2.87
CA SER A 542 4.77 -10.12 1.59
C SER A 542 3.69 -11.19 1.52
N ASP A 543 3.97 -12.40 2.03
CA ASP A 543 3.08 -13.56 1.99
C ASP A 543 2.57 -13.77 0.55
N ILE A 544 3.51 -13.98 -0.36
CA ILE A 544 3.27 -14.10 -1.79
C ILE A 544 3.86 -15.41 -2.33
N PHE A 545 3.15 -16.04 -3.28
CA PHE A 545 3.50 -17.35 -3.84
C PHE A 545 4.14 -17.26 -5.22
N THR A 546 3.82 -16.25 -5.99
CA THR A 546 4.27 -16.13 -7.37
C THR A 546 4.99 -14.83 -7.61
N MET A 547 6.24 -14.90 -8.07
CA MET A 547 7.11 -13.77 -8.36
C MET A 547 7.70 -13.93 -9.78
N GLU A 548 6.88 -13.61 -10.77
CA GLU A 548 7.28 -13.67 -12.18
C GLU A 548 7.47 -12.24 -12.74
N PRO A 549 8.32 -12.06 -13.78
CA PRO A 549 8.59 -10.74 -14.37
C PRO A 549 7.34 -10.03 -14.89
N GLU A 550 6.33 -10.81 -15.31
CA GLU A 550 5.07 -10.31 -15.85
C GLU A 550 4.11 -9.86 -14.75
N ASN A 551 4.28 -10.32 -13.51
CA ASN A 551 3.35 -10.06 -12.42
C ASN A 551 3.48 -8.63 -11.85
N GLU A 552 2.40 -8.14 -11.25
CA GLU A 552 2.43 -6.93 -10.43
C GLU A 552 3.03 -7.26 -9.07
N THR A 553 4.30 -7.00 -8.90
CA THR A 553 5.02 -7.39 -7.68
C THR A 553 5.20 -6.22 -6.72
N TYR A 554 5.45 -5.00 -7.22
CA TYR A 554 5.78 -3.85 -6.37
C TYR A 554 4.67 -3.48 -5.39
N ALA A 555 3.43 -3.42 -5.86
CA ALA A 555 2.28 -3.09 -4.99
C ALA A 555 1.97 -4.16 -3.93
N HIS A 556 2.48 -5.38 -4.10
CA HIS A 556 2.29 -6.51 -3.18
C HIS A 556 3.47 -6.73 -2.22
N LEU A 557 4.61 -6.07 -2.47
CA LEU A 557 5.78 -6.17 -1.60
C LEU A 557 5.74 -5.13 -0.48
N ASN A 558 6.29 -5.54 0.65
CA ASN A 558 6.69 -4.68 1.76
C ASN A 558 8.11 -5.03 2.14
N VAL A 559 8.90 -4.04 2.54
CA VAL A 559 10.33 -4.20 2.73
C VAL A 559 10.78 -3.64 4.06
N ASN A 560 11.68 -4.39 4.67
CA ASN A 560 12.43 -4.01 5.86
C ASN A 560 13.80 -3.48 5.42
N TYR A 561 14.20 -2.34 5.93
CA TYR A 561 15.56 -1.83 5.82
C TYR A 561 16.30 -2.16 7.11
N LEU A 562 17.10 -3.23 7.08
CA LEU A 562 17.91 -3.68 8.21
C LEU A 562 19.22 -2.90 8.25
N GLN A 563 19.60 -2.39 9.42
CA GLN A 563 20.86 -1.69 9.60
C GLN A 563 22.03 -2.69 9.56
N LEU A 564 22.60 -2.84 8.37
CA LEU A 564 23.68 -3.77 8.03
C LEU A 564 24.57 -3.13 6.97
N ASP A 565 25.86 -3.06 7.23
CA ASP A 565 26.82 -2.52 6.26
C ASP A 565 27.05 -3.44 5.07
N LYS A 566 27.08 -4.75 5.32
CA LYS A 566 27.30 -5.79 4.30
C LYS A 566 26.46 -7.03 4.56
N LEU A 567 26.16 -7.78 3.51
CA LEU A 567 25.56 -9.10 3.63
C LEU A 567 26.57 -10.11 4.20
N PRO A 568 26.16 -11.01 5.09
CA PRO A 568 27.00 -12.14 5.49
C PRO A 568 27.15 -13.13 4.34
N GLU A 569 28.21 -13.94 4.36
CA GLU A 569 28.34 -15.05 3.44
C GLU A 569 27.45 -16.21 3.88
N PHE A 570 26.70 -16.80 2.95
CA PHE A 570 25.80 -17.92 3.24
C PHE A 570 26.48 -19.08 3.99
N SER A 571 27.72 -19.40 3.62
CA SER A 571 28.52 -20.48 4.22
C SER A 571 28.90 -20.25 5.69
N GLN A 572 28.87 -19.02 6.15
CA GLN A 572 29.20 -18.64 7.53
C GLN A 572 27.96 -18.44 8.41
N GLY A 573 26.77 -18.60 7.83
CA GLY A 573 25.52 -18.28 8.49
C GLY A 573 25.22 -16.77 8.47
N TRP A 574 24.02 -16.43 8.93
CA TRP A 574 23.47 -15.07 8.82
C TRP A 574 23.01 -14.50 10.15
N GLN A 575 23.68 -14.87 11.24
CA GLN A 575 23.40 -14.37 12.58
C GLN A 575 23.30 -12.81 12.66
N PRO A 576 24.14 -12.02 11.94
CA PRO A 576 24.02 -10.57 11.97
C PRO A 576 22.65 -10.03 11.51
N ILE A 577 21.94 -10.76 10.64
CA ILE A 577 20.57 -10.40 10.21
C ILE A 577 19.61 -10.57 11.39
N LEU A 578 19.64 -11.72 12.07
CA LEU A 578 18.79 -11.98 13.23
C LEU A 578 19.10 -11.01 14.39
N ASP A 579 20.38 -10.65 14.58
CA ASP A 579 20.79 -9.69 15.61
C ASP A 579 20.23 -8.29 15.32
N ALA A 580 20.29 -7.81 14.07
CA ALA A 580 19.70 -6.54 13.68
C ALA A 580 18.19 -6.55 13.90
N MET A 581 17.50 -7.64 13.54
CA MET A 581 16.07 -7.82 13.79
C MET A 581 15.77 -7.80 15.29
N LYS A 582 16.42 -8.64 16.08
CA LYS A 582 16.20 -8.78 17.52
C LYS A 582 16.45 -7.48 18.29
N GLN A 583 17.37 -6.66 17.82
CA GLN A 583 17.67 -5.34 18.38
C GLN A 583 16.76 -4.23 17.88
N GLY A 584 15.82 -4.50 16.97
CA GLY A 584 14.96 -3.47 16.37
C GLY A 584 15.69 -2.47 15.48
N LYS A 585 16.90 -2.81 15.00
CA LYS A 585 17.74 -1.97 14.13
C LYS A 585 17.26 -2.01 12.69
N PHE A 586 16.02 -1.66 12.47
CA PHE A 586 15.40 -1.59 11.15
C PHE A 586 14.18 -0.68 11.14
N PHE A 587 13.77 -0.27 9.96
CA PHE A 587 12.48 0.34 9.73
C PHE A 587 11.72 -0.40 8.64
N VAL A 588 10.40 -0.26 8.65
CA VAL A 588 9.48 -0.85 7.67
C VAL A 588 8.97 0.25 6.75
N THR A 589 8.84 -0.05 5.45
CA THR A 589 8.34 0.90 4.46
C THR A 589 7.62 0.23 3.31
N THR A 590 6.72 0.99 2.66
CA THR A 590 6.15 0.64 1.36
C THR A 590 7.10 0.97 0.19
N GLY A 591 8.17 1.74 0.42
CA GLY A 591 9.18 2.11 -0.57
C GLY A 591 9.27 3.60 -0.87
N GLU A 592 8.16 4.34 -0.76
CA GLU A 592 8.06 5.76 -1.12
C GLU A 592 8.52 6.71 -0.02
N VAL A 593 8.52 6.24 1.24
CA VAL A 593 9.02 6.98 2.41
C VAL A 593 10.14 6.18 3.04
N LEU A 594 11.31 6.77 3.18
CA LEU A 594 12.52 6.14 3.70
C LEU A 594 13.06 6.92 4.89
N PHE A 595 13.70 6.21 5.84
CA PHE A 595 14.35 6.76 7.03
C PHE A 595 15.87 6.50 7.02
N PRO A 596 16.66 7.27 6.27
CA PRO A 596 18.12 7.11 6.27
C PRO A 596 18.79 7.22 7.65
N ALA A 597 18.20 8.01 8.56
CA ALA A 597 18.64 8.10 9.95
C ALA A 597 17.48 8.34 10.89
N PHE A 598 17.58 7.78 12.09
CA PHE A 598 16.62 7.95 13.19
C PHE A 598 17.34 7.96 14.53
N SER A 599 16.99 8.89 15.39
CA SER A 599 17.47 8.89 16.78
C SER A 599 16.48 9.56 17.75
N VAL A 600 16.55 9.15 19.01
CA VAL A 600 15.85 9.74 20.16
C VAL A 600 16.91 10.21 21.14
N ASN A 601 17.03 11.51 21.41
CA ASN A 601 18.09 12.11 22.21
C ASN A 601 19.50 11.63 21.78
N GLY A 602 19.75 11.51 20.46
CA GLY A 602 21.00 11.06 19.88
C GLY A 602 21.25 9.54 19.96
N LYS A 603 20.33 8.74 20.48
CA LYS A 603 20.37 7.28 20.49
C LYS A 603 19.59 6.69 19.32
N GLY A 604 20.17 5.70 18.67
CA GLY A 604 19.56 5.02 17.53
C GLY A 604 18.62 3.89 17.91
N ALA A 605 18.10 3.21 16.88
CA ALA A 605 17.29 2.01 17.06
C ALA A 605 18.05 0.93 17.83
N GLY A 606 17.35 0.21 18.72
CA GLY A 606 17.92 -0.84 19.57
C GLY A 606 18.66 -0.35 20.80
N GLU A 607 18.86 0.95 20.98
CA GLU A 607 19.49 1.52 22.18
C GLU A 607 18.43 1.95 23.19
N ALA A 608 18.76 1.81 24.50
CA ALA A 608 17.94 2.38 25.56
C ALA A 608 18.20 3.88 25.71
N VAL A 609 17.14 4.64 25.95
CA VAL A 609 17.19 6.10 26.07
C VAL A 609 16.84 6.51 27.49
N ARG A 610 17.78 7.10 28.20
CA ARG A 610 17.52 7.72 29.52
C ARG A 610 16.91 9.11 29.29
N LEU A 611 15.70 9.31 29.83
CA LEU A 611 15.03 10.59 29.74
C LEU A 611 15.56 11.62 30.73
N PRO A 612 15.66 12.91 30.39
CA PRO A 612 15.87 13.97 31.33
C PRO A 612 14.67 14.09 32.31
N ALA A 613 14.90 14.64 33.51
CA ALA A 613 13.89 14.71 34.55
C ALA A 613 12.60 15.48 34.17
N ASP A 614 12.72 16.43 33.25
CA ASP A 614 11.59 17.19 32.70
C ASP A 614 10.89 16.46 31.54
N GLY A 615 11.45 15.35 31.01
CA GLY A 615 10.90 14.54 29.94
C GLY A 615 11.08 15.13 28.54
N LYS A 616 11.76 16.25 28.38
CA LYS A 616 12.01 16.84 27.07
C LYS A 616 12.85 15.92 26.21
N THR A 617 12.39 15.69 24.99
CA THR A 617 12.97 14.70 24.09
C THR A 617 13.01 15.22 22.67
N ASP A 618 14.18 15.11 22.04
CA ASP A 618 14.37 15.39 20.63
C ASP A 618 14.34 14.09 19.85
N ILE A 619 13.41 13.98 18.91
CA ILE A 619 13.33 12.88 17.95
C ILE A 619 13.79 13.43 16.61
N VAL A 620 14.87 12.87 16.07
CA VAL A 620 15.46 13.32 14.82
C VAL A 620 15.31 12.22 13.77
N LEU A 621 14.73 12.59 12.62
CA LEU A 621 14.59 11.73 11.46
C LEU A 621 15.15 12.42 10.20
N ASP A 622 16.02 11.74 9.47
CA ASP A 622 16.25 12.04 8.07
C ASP A 622 15.20 11.28 7.26
N VAL A 623 14.49 11.97 6.39
CA VAL A 623 13.39 11.40 5.61
C VAL A 623 13.56 11.73 4.14
N ASP A 624 13.47 10.71 3.28
CA ASP A 624 13.35 10.82 1.84
C ASP A 624 11.93 10.39 1.43
N TRP A 625 11.29 11.12 0.50
CA TRP A 625 9.94 10.78 0.05
C TRP A 625 9.67 11.15 -1.40
N THR A 626 8.68 10.50 -2.02
CA THR A 626 8.27 10.77 -3.42
C THR A 626 6.95 11.53 -3.49
N PHE A 627 5.84 11.01 -2.93
CA PHE A 627 4.59 11.76 -2.81
C PHE A 627 4.68 12.77 -1.67
N PRO A 628 4.00 13.94 -1.76
CA PRO A 628 4.02 14.91 -0.67
C PRO A 628 3.49 14.31 0.63
N LEU A 629 4.21 14.51 1.73
CA LEU A 629 3.88 13.95 3.03
C LEU A 629 2.57 14.54 3.58
N THR A 630 1.83 13.75 4.33
CA THR A 630 0.58 14.19 4.98
C THR A 630 0.81 14.47 6.46
N PHE A 631 1.39 13.52 7.19
CA PHE A 631 1.67 13.69 8.61
C PHE A 631 2.81 12.77 9.08
N ALA A 632 3.45 13.18 10.16
CA ALA A 632 4.17 12.29 11.05
C ALA A 632 3.33 12.04 12.30
N GLU A 633 3.50 10.89 12.92
CA GLU A 633 2.89 10.58 14.21
C GLU A 633 3.94 10.03 15.17
N ILE A 634 4.14 10.72 16.30
CA ILE A 634 4.92 10.23 17.42
C ILE A 634 3.98 9.40 18.27
N VAL A 635 4.27 8.10 18.37
CA VAL A 635 3.47 7.15 19.14
C VAL A 635 4.28 6.73 20.35
N SER A 636 3.70 6.85 21.54
CA SER A 636 4.36 6.49 22.78
C SER A 636 3.40 5.78 23.75
N GLY A 637 3.93 5.05 24.69
CA GLY A 637 3.12 4.37 25.70
C GLY A 637 3.74 4.40 27.09
N ASP A 638 2.88 4.30 28.13
CA ASP A 638 3.27 4.29 29.53
C ASP A 638 3.13 2.90 30.19
N GLY A 639 2.84 1.88 29.38
CA GLY A 639 2.54 0.51 29.80
C GLY A 639 1.06 0.26 30.10
N LYS A 640 0.20 1.27 29.91
CA LYS A 640 -1.26 1.17 30.10
C LYS A 640 -2.03 1.77 28.92
N ALA A 641 -1.61 2.93 28.45
CA ALA A 641 -2.24 3.68 27.37
C ALA A 641 -1.24 4.02 26.27
N VAL A 642 -1.76 4.14 25.06
CA VAL A 642 -1.04 4.62 23.86
C VAL A 642 -1.39 6.08 23.65
N PHE A 643 -0.37 6.89 23.39
CA PHE A 643 -0.48 8.33 23.13
C PHE A 643 0.03 8.61 21.72
N ARG A 644 -0.71 9.43 20.97
CA ARG A 644 -0.39 9.76 19.58
C ARG A 644 -0.33 11.27 19.43
N GLU A 645 0.81 11.76 19.01
CA GLU A 645 1.02 13.17 18.69
C GLU A 645 1.18 13.29 17.17
N ARG A 646 0.17 13.86 16.51
CA ARG A 646 0.17 14.04 15.05
C ARG A 646 0.75 15.40 14.69
N ILE A 647 1.71 15.38 13.78
CA ILE A 647 2.43 16.53 13.25
C ILE A 647 2.07 16.68 11.79
N ASP A 648 1.56 17.85 11.40
CA ASP A 648 1.20 18.17 10.03
C ASP A 648 2.45 18.35 9.16
N LEU A 649 2.57 17.55 8.09
CA LEU A 649 3.62 17.63 7.09
C LEU A 649 3.08 18.05 5.71
N THR A 650 1.86 18.55 5.64
CA THR A 650 1.21 18.93 4.36
C THR A 650 1.89 20.09 3.64
N LYS A 651 2.87 20.76 4.27
CA LYS A 651 3.70 21.79 3.64
C LYS A 651 4.85 21.23 2.79
N THR A 652 5.06 19.91 2.79
CA THR A 652 6.10 19.29 1.97
C THR A 652 5.70 19.23 0.49
N LEU A 653 6.71 19.38 -0.37
CA LEU A 653 6.58 19.19 -1.82
C LEU A 653 6.92 17.74 -2.19
N PRO A 654 6.52 17.24 -3.38
CA PRO A 654 6.96 15.93 -3.87
C PRO A 654 8.49 15.83 -4.02
N PHE A 655 9.02 14.61 -3.94
CA PHE A 655 10.44 14.28 -4.14
C PHE A 655 11.38 15.04 -3.20
N GLY A 656 11.03 15.08 -1.92
CA GLY A 656 11.79 15.81 -0.92
C GLY A 656 12.75 14.93 -0.12
N LYS A 657 13.74 15.60 0.46
CA LYS A 657 14.68 15.05 1.46
C LYS A 657 14.86 16.10 2.55
N GLN A 658 14.60 15.72 3.79
CA GLN A 658 14.69 16.65 4.90
C GLN A 658 15.00 15.95 6.21
N LYS A 659 15.78 16.63 7.05
CA LYS A 659 15.91 16.30 8.46
C LYS A 659 14.79 16.95 9.24
N PHE A 660 13.96 16.15 9.88
CA PHE A 660 12.95 16.61 10.83
C PHE A 660 13.48 16.48 12.25
N THR A 661 13.20 17.46 13.07
CA THR A 661 13.41 17.41 14.52
C THR A 661 12.09 17.68 15.21
N PHE A 662 11.60 16.68 15.91
CA PHE A 662 10.35 16.76 16.68
C PHE A 662 10.68 16.89 18.15
N ASN A 663 10.34 18.05 18.73
CA ASN A 663 10.50 18.29 20.16
C ASN A 663 9.20 17.86 20.85
N THR A 664 9.28 16.87 21.72
CA THR A 664 8.12 16.32 22.44
C THR A 664 8.44 16.11 23.92
N ASN A 665 7.42 15.82 24.73
CA ASN A 665 7.62 15.49 26.14
C ASN A 665 7.19 14.04 26.41
N LEU A 666 8.17 13.19 26.71
CA LEU A 666 7.99 11.77 26.98
C LEU A 666 8.04 11.41 28.47
N LYS A 667 7.86 12.39 29.39
CA LYS A 667 7.83 12.12 30.82
C LYS A 667 6.82 11.04 31.19
N GLY A 668 7.26 10.00 31.87
CA GLY A 668 6.43 8.86 32.27
C GLY A 668 6.10 7.87 31.15
N LYS A 669 6.63 8.05 29.94
CA LYS A 669 6.53 7.07 28.87
C LYS A 669 7.59 5.98 29.02
N LYS A 670 7.29 4.77 28.54
CA LYS A 670 8.19 3.61 28.57
C LYS A 670 8.78 3.29 27.20
N TRP A 671 8.15 3.77 26.15
CA TRP A 671 8.60 3.55 24.77
C TRP A 671 8.07 4.64 23.85
N VAL A 672 8.74 4.82 22.69
CA VAL A 672 8.35 5.72 21.63
C VAL A 672 8.70 5.11 20.27
N ARG A 673 7.89 5.38 19.24
CA ARG A 673 8.18 5.11 17.84
C ARG A 673 7.63 6.24 16.95
N VAL A 674 8.04 6.29 15.70
CA VAL A 674 7.57 7.28 14.73
C VAL A 674 7.04 6.58 13.49
N GLU A 675 5.99 7.14 12.92
CA GLU A 675 5.48 6.77 11.59
C GLU A 675 5.25 8.02 10.74
N ILE A 676 5.47 7.92 9.42
CA ILE A 676 5.22 9.00 8.45
C ILE A 676 4.43 8.44 7.28
N TRP A 677 3.40 9.18 6.85
CA TRP A 677 2.50 8.81 5.78
C TRP A 677 2.34 9.93 4.77
N ASP A 678 2.23 9.57 3.48
CA ASP A 678 2.12 10.49 2.36
C ASP A 678 0.68 10.63 1.82
N ALA A 679 0.53 11.37 0.72
CA ALA A 679 -0.76 11.65 0.09
C ALA A 679 -1.37 10.43 -0.63
N ALA A 680 -0.58 9.42 -0.95
CA ALA A 680 -1.02 8.17 -1.56
C ALA A 680 -1.17 7.03 -0.52
N VAL A 681 -1.11 7.38 0.78
CA VAL A 681 -1.17 6.44 1.90
C VAL A 681 0.01 5.45 1.91
N ASN A 682 1.11 5.80 1.24
CA ASN A 682 2.38 5.09 1.43
C ASN A 682 3.05 5.60 2.70
N GLY A 683 3.87 4.77 3.33
CA GLY A 683 4.49 5.19 4.55
C GLY A 683 5.63 4.33 5.05
N ALA A 684 6.22 4.79 6.15
CA ALA A 684 7.24 4.08 6.88
C ALA A 684 7.05 4.25 8.39
N PHE A 685 7.54 3.28 9.16
CA PHE A 685 7.56 3.35 10.62
C PHE A 685 8.82 2.73 11.20
N THR A 686 9.26 3.30 12.34
CA THR A 686 10.39 2.79 13.11
C THR A 686 9.94 1.69 14.07
N GLN A 687 10.87 0.89 14.56
CA GLN A 687 10.64 0.06 15.74
C GLN A 687 10.57 0.93 17.00
N GLN A 688 10.08 0.36 18.12
CA GLN A 688 10.04 1.05 19.41
C GLN A 688 11.45 1.30 19.94
N VAL A 689 11.65 2.49 20.48
CA VAL A 689 12.79 2.84 21.33
C VAL A 689 12.31 2.82 22.79
N TRP A 690 13.02 2.09 23.63
CA TRP A 690 12.66 1.94 25.04
C TRP A 690 13.25 3.08 25.87
N LEU A 691 12.44 3.59 26.80
CA LEU A 691 12.75 4.76 27.63
C LEU A 691 12.98 4.35 29.07
N GLU A 692 14.06 4.87 29.70
CA GLU A 692 14.49 4.61 31.10
C GLU A 692 14.50 5.88 31.93
#